data_c75d6d5c33d17c4a0e1f51b15a332804
#
_entry.id   c75d6d5c33d17c4a0e1f51b15a332804
#
_cell.length_a   1.000
_cell.length_b   1.000
_cell.length_c   1.000
_cell.angle_alpha   90.00
_cell.angle_beta   90.00
_cell.angle_gamma   90.00
#
_symmetry.space_group_name_H-M   'P 1'
#
loop_
_entity.id
_entity.type
_entity.pdbx_description
1 polymer ?
#
loop_
_entity_poly.entity_id
_entity_poly.type
_entity_poly.pdbx_seq_one_letter_code
_entity_poly.pdbx_strand_id
1 'polypeptide(L)'
;MSNSLSKERSPYLRQHSENPVDWLPWGPEAFYKAEQEDKPIFLSIGYSTCHWCHVMAHESFENDQVAALLNRYYVPVKVDREERPDVDSVYMKVCMALTGNGGWPLTIIMTPDRLPFFAGTYIPRESRNGQPGLIPLLGAIAAKWDRDREDLLSTADEVRDFVRREAALSPAQPGADKLEAAAQQLSGAYDEEYGGFGTAPKFPSPHDLLFLLRMAYYTKDKKYRQMADNSLRQMYRGGIYDHFGGGFARYSTDREWLAPHFEKTLYDNALLALVYTEAWQDGHIALYRSVAESTLDYCLRELKGEQGGFCCGQDADSGGVEGAYYLFTPEEVKSVLGEDAGRHFCNCYDITEEGNFQGKSIPNLLLNNRWNFVPEGYEEYREQLRLYREQRMPLGTDNKILTAWNGLMLMALSRAAWAFKDRRYLMEARELADFMAEKLYEEERLKARYCEGELRFDAQLDDYAFYGLGLLELYRADFEAWHIAAAEKLALEIQSRFADEKGGFFKTASDAEQLFVRPKEIYDGAMPSGNSGACLLFAQLARLTGKAEWKEAADKQLRFLCGACGAAPAGCAFGYLPMMEAVYGSRELVFALADEKLPDELEAVLGHYAPELTVLKKSPANAALLAELAPFTEGMEPQNGKAAYYICKDGACSLPVTEL
;
A
#
# COMPACT_ATOMS: atom_id res chain seq x y z
N MET A 1 32.31 -16.93 -4.36
CA MET A 1 31.89 -16.69 -5.76
C MET A 1 30.43 -16.29 -5.71
N SER A 2 30.07 -15.25 -6.41
CA SER A 2 28.66 -14.79 -6.44
C SER A 2 27.77 -15.83 -7.12
N ASN A 3 26.57 -16.04 -6.60
CA ASN A 3 25.54 -16.92 -7.17
C ASN A 3 24.74 -16.21 -8.28
N SER A 4 23.72 -16.87 -8.82
CA SER A 4 22.94 -16.36 -9.97
C SER A 4 22.18 -15.05 -9.67
N LEU A 5 21.91 -14.74 -8.40
CA LEU A 5 21.19 -13.51 -8.01
C LEU A 5 21.98 -12.23 -8.28
N SER A 6 23.30 -12.32 -8.50
CA SER A 6 24.12 -11.15 -8.88
C SER A 6 23.72 -10.49 -10.19
N LYS A 7 22.96 -11.19 -11.03
CA LYS A 7 22.45 -10.70 -12.32
C LYS A 7 21.10 -10.00 -12.21
N GLU A 8 20.41 -10.15 -11.09
CA GLU A 8 19.10 -9.56 -10.86
C GLU A 8 19.21 -8.06 -10.53
N ARG A 9 18.10 -7.30 -10.75
CA ARG A 9 18.04 -5.88 -10.41
C ARG A 9 17.43 -5.62 -9.05
N SER A 10 16.63 -6.56 -8.53
CA SER A 10 16.07 -6.46 -7.17
C SER A 10 17.16 -6.25 -6.13
N PRO A 11 17.12 -5.18 -5.31
CA PRO A 11 18.04 -5.01 -4.19
C PRO A 11 18.02 -6.20 -3.23
N TYR A 12 16.83 -6.75 -2.95
CA TYR A 12 16.68 -7.94 -2.11
C TYR A 12 17.42 -9.16 -2.65
N LEU A 13 17.28 -9.46 -3.92
CA LEU A 13 17.96 -10.60 -4.51
C LEU A 13 19.49 -10.39 -4.51
N ARG A 14 19.93 -9.17 -4.82
CA ARG A 14 21.37 -8.81 -4.79
C ARG A 14 21.98 -8.89 -3.38
N GLN A 15 21.24 -8.58 -2.31
CA GLN A 15 21.71 -8.74 -0.93
C GLN A 15 22.13 -10.19 -0.63
N HIS A 16 21.56 -11.16 -1.34
CA HIS A 16 21.87 -12.58 -1.20
C HIS A 16 22.86 -13.14 -2.25
N SER A 17 23.39 -12.30 -3.12
CA SER A 17 24.27 -12.74 -4.23
C SER A 17 25.60 -13.33 -3.76
N GLU A 18 26.13 -12.91 -2.60
CA GLU A 18 27.38 -13.37 -2.03
C GLU A 18 27.22 -14.49 -0.98
N ASN A 19 25.98 -14.93 -0.70
CA ASN A 19 25.75 -16.06 0.19
C ASN A 19 26.42 -17.33 -0.37
N PRO A 20 26.91 -18.25 0.49
CA PRO A 20 27.43 -19.54 0.09
C PRO A 20 26.35 -20.50 -0.44
N VAL A 21 25.07 -20.14 -0.35
CA VAL A 21 23.95 -20.87 -0.93
C VAL A 21 23.88 -20.58 -2.42
N ASP A 22 23.74 -21.62 -3.26
CA ASP A 22 23.61 -21.53 -4.71
C ASP A 22 22.21 -21.07 -5.14
N TRP A 23 21.82 -19.88 -4.71
CA TRP A 23 20.52 -19.29 -4.97
C TRP A 23 20.26 -19.11 -6.46
N LEU A 24 19.08 -19.52 -6.91
CA LEU A 24 18.49 -19.20 -8.20
C LEU A 24 17.30 -18.24 -8.02
N PRO A 25 17.04 -17.32 -8.96
CA PRO A 25 15.79 -16.60 -9.00
C PRO A 25 14.64 -17.53 -9.41
N TRP A 26 13.40 -17.16 -9.08
CA TRP A 26 12.21 -17.86 -9.56
C TRP A 26 12.14 -17.83 -11.08
N GLY A 27 12.12 -19.00 -11.68
CA GLY A 27 12.07 -19.10 -13.13
C GLY A 27 12.35 -20.51 -13.67
N PRO A 28 12.28 -20.68 -15.01
CA PRO A 28 12.40 -21.97 -15.67
C PRO A 28 13.70 -22.72 -15.37
N GLU A 29 14.82 -22.00 -15.18
CA GLU A 29 16.12 -22.59 -14.86
C GLU A 29 16.08 -23.37 -13.54
N ALA A 30 15.49 -22.76 -12.50
CA ALA A 30 15.37 -23.38 -11.19
C ALA A 30 14.47 -24.63 -11.24
N PHE A 31 13.37 -24.55 -11.94
CA PHE A 31 12.40 -25.66 -12.04
C PHE A 31 12.97 -26.83 -12.86
N TYR A 32 13.61 -26.52 -14.00
CA TYR A 32 14.28 -27.53 -14.80
C TYR A 32 15.39 -28.24 -14.01
N LYS A 33 16.19 -27.49 -13.23
CA LYS A 33 17.20 -28.08 -12.36
C LYS A 33 16.59 -29.01 -11.31
N ALA A 34 15.48 -28.61 -10.69
CA ALA A 34 14.80 -29.41 -9.69
C ALA A 34 14.28 -30.73 -10.28
N GLU A 35 13.72 -30.70 -11.48
CA GLU A 35 13.25 -31.88 -12.20
C GLU A 35 14.42 -32.80 -12.60
N GLN A 36 15.51 -32.25 -13.18
CA GLN A 36 16.65 -33.04 -13.64
C GLN A 36 17.43 -33.69 -12.49
N GLU A 37 17.55 -33.01 -11.36
CA GLU A 37 18.26 -33.52 -10.20
C GLU A 37 17.36 -34.30 -9.22
N ASP A 38 16.04 -34.38 -9.50
CA ASP A 38 15.01 -34.98 -8.65
C ASP A 38 15.09 -34.48 -7.20
N LYS A 39 15.24 -33.16 -7.03
CA LYS A 39 15.39 -32.47 -5.74
C LYS A 39 14.18 -31.62 -5.40
N PRO A 40 13.77 -31.58 -4.14
CA PRO A 40 12.78 -30.61 -3.69
C PRO A 40 13.32 -29.18 -3.81
N ILE A 41 12.43 -28.22 -4.05
CA ILE A 41 12.77 -26.79 -4.09
C ILE A 41 12.66 -26.23 -2.68
N PHE A 42 13.71 -25.53 -2.21
CA PHE A 42 13.67 -24.70 -1.02
C PHE A 42 13.45 -23.24 -1.45
N LEU A 43 12.24 -22.75 -1.24
CA LEU A 43 11.82 -21.42 -1.62
C LEU A 43 11.86 -20.48 -0.41
N SER A 44 12.57 -19.36 -0.54
CA SER A 44 12.60 -18.29 0.45
C SER A 44 12.09 -17.00 -0.16
N ILE A 45 11.02 -16.45 0.41
CA ILE A 45 10.36 -15.21 -0.05
C ILE A 45 10.55 -14.13 1.01
N GLY A 46 10.93 -12.93 0.57
CA GLY A 46 11.11 -11.76 1.43
C GLY A 46 11.17 -10.48 0.63
N TYR A 47 11.70 -9.42 1.20
CA TYR A 47 11.88 -8.13 0.53
C TYR A 47 13.03 -7.36 1.18
N SER A 48 13.53 -6.32 0.50
CA SER A 48 14.80 -5.66 0.82
C SER A 48 14.84 -5.00 2.20
N THR A 49 13.77 -4.32 2.59
CA THR A 49 13.70 -3.54 3.84
C THR A 49 13.28 -4.36 5.07
N CYS A 50 13.16 -5.69 4.92
CA CYS A 50 12.64 -6.62 5.93
C CYS A 50 13.70 -6.99 6.97
N HIS A 51 13.60 -6.50 8.20
CA HIS A 51 14.51 -6.83 9.30
C HIS A 51 14.67 -8.33 9.54
N TRP A 52 13.58 -9.08 9.69
CA TRP A 52 13.67 -10.53 9.94
C TRP A 52 14.25 -11.33 8.77
N CYS A 53 14.16 -10.79 7.55
CA CYS A 53 14.84 -11.36 6.38
C CYS A 53 16.36 -11.18 6.50
N HIS A 54 16.83 -10.03 6.99
CA HIS A 54 18.24 -9.76 7.29
C HIS A 54 18.74 -10.68 8.41
N VAL A 55 17.96 -10.82 9.49
CA VAL A 55 18.30 -11.74 10.60
C VAL A 55 18.50 -13.16 10.09
N MET A 56 17.55 -13.68 9.25
CA MET A 56 17.67 -15.03 8.70
C MET A 56 18.82 -15.17 7.70
N ALA A 57 19.15 -14.11 6.95
CA ALA A 57 20.31 -14.08 6.07
C ALA A 57 21.61 -14.28 6.85
N HIS A 58 21.86 -13.45 7.86
CA HIS A 58 23.09 -13.50 8.66
C HIS A 58 23.19 -14.75 9.51
N GLU A 59 22.08 -15.18 10.14
CA GLU A 59 22.10 -16.36 11.01
C GLU A 59 22.22 -17.67 10.21
N SER A 60 21.52 -17.78 9.06
CA SER A 60 21.34 -19.04 8.35
C SER A 60 21.96 -19.07 6.97
N PHE A 61 21.69 -18.10 6.10
CA PHE A 61 22.07 -18.20 4.68
C PHE A 61 23.54 -17.86 4.41
N GLU A 62 24.21 -17.18 5.32
CA GLU A 62 25.66 -16.93 5.32
C GLU A 62 26.46 -18.06 5.98
N ASN A 63 25.77 -19.07 6.52
CA ASN A 63 26.40 -20.19 7.22
C ASN A 63 26.74 -21.35 6.27
N ASP A 64 28.00 -21.78 6.24
CA ASP A 64 28.50 -22.85 5.35
C ASP A 64 27.80 -24.19 5.57
N GLN A 65 27.38 -24.52 6.79
CA GLN A 65 26.70 -25.79 7.08
C GLN A 65 25.29 -25.81 6.50
N VAL A 66 24.54 -24.69 6.61
CA VAL A 66 23.23 -24.54 5.99
C VAL A 66 23.37 -24.57 4.47
N ALA A 67 24.34 -23.83 3.94
CA ALA A 67 24.62 -23.81 2.51
C ALA A 67 24.96 -25.21 1.95
N ALA A 68 25.79 -25.98 2.65
CA ALA A 68 26.13 -27.34 2.24
C ALA A 68 24.90 -28.27 2.18
N LEU A 69 23.94 -28.12 3.11
CA LEU A 69 22.69 -28.89 3.08
C LEU A 69 21.78 -28.45 1.95
N LEU A 70 21.59 -27.14 1.77
CA LEU A 70 20.73 -26.58 0.71
C LEU A 70 21.28 -26.96 -0.68
N ASN A 71 22.53 -26.70 -0.95
CA ASN A 71 23.14 -26.96 -2.27
C ASN A 71 23.17 -28.46 -2.63
N ARG A 72 23.32 -29.33 -1.62
CA ARG A 72 23.38 -30.78 -1.84
C ARG A 72 22.03 -31.42 -2.08
N TYR A 73 21.02 -31.07 -1.29
CA TYR A 73 19.76 -31.81 -1.22
C TYR A 73 18.57 -31.05 -1.79
N TYR A 74 18.71 -29.77 -2.10
CA TYR A 74 17.62 -28.92 -2.57
C TYR A 74 18.05 -28.13 -3.81
N VAL A 75 17.09 -27.54 -4.49
CA VAL A 75 17.29 -26.41 -5.38
C VAL A 75 16.82 -25.16 -4.64
N PRO A 76 17.76 -24.32 -4.16
CA PRO A 76 17.41 -23.12 -3.41
C PRO A 76 16.94 -22.00 -4.36
N VAL A 77 15.74 -21.48 -4.12
CA VAL A 77 15.10 -20.43 -4.92
C VAL A 77 14.78 -19.22 -4.02
N LYS A 78 15.12 -18.04 -4.50
CA LYS A 78 14.85 -16.77 -3.82
C LYS A 78 13.83 -15.95 -4.59
N VAL A 79 12.86 -15.35 -3.89
CA VAL A 79 11.82 -14.50 -4.46
C VAL A 79 11.73 -13.19 -3.70
N ASP A 80 11.77 -12.10 -4.43
CA ASP A 80 11.35 -10.79 -3.94
C ASP A 80 9.81 -10.69 -4.06
N ARG A 81 9.13 -10.61 -2.91
CA ARG A 81 7.66 -10.53 -2.87
C ARG A 81 7.10 -9.28 -3.56
N GLU A 82 7.89 -8.23 -3.64
CA GLU A 82 7.48 -6.97 -4.26
C GLU A 82 7.55 -7.04 -5.79
N GLU A 83 8.45 -7.87 -6.34
CA GLU A 83 8.51 -8.16 -7.77
C GLU A 83 7.53 -9.27 -8.18
N ARG A 84 7.29 -10.25 -7.29
CA ARG A 84 6.43 -11.41 -7.53
C ARG A 84 5.36 -11.56 -6.43
N PRO A 85 4.48 -10.56 -6.28
CA PRO A 85 3.40 -10.62 -5.30
C PRO A 85 2.37 -11.73 -5.59
N ASP A 86 2.32 -12.25 -6.81
CA ASP A 86 1.55 -13.43 -7.21
C ASP A 86 2.07 -14.71 -6.55
N VAL A 87 3.39 -14.94 -6.59
CA VAL A 87 4.05 -16.07 -5.93
C VAL A 87 3.91 -15.95 -4.41
N ASP A 88 4.19 -14.77 -3.86
CA ASP A 88 4.04 -14.49 -2.43
C ASP A 88 2.61 -14.80 -1.94
N SER A 89 1.59 -14.29 -2.62
CA SER A 89 0.18 -14.48 -2.25
C SER A 89 -0.23 -15.95 -2.20
N VAL A 90 0.19 -16.75 -3.19
CA VAL A 90 -0.14 -18.19 -3.23
C VAL A 90 0.52 -18.94 -2.08
N TYR A 91 1.82 -18.75 -1.87
CA TYR A 91 2.53 -19.48 -0.83
C TYR A 91 2.30 -18.93 0.58
N MET A 92 1.91 -17.66 0.72
CA MET A 92 1.41 -17.12 1.98
C MET A 92 0.09 -17.79 2.40
N LYS A 93 -0.84 -18.00 1.46
CA LYS A 93 -2.07 -18.80 1.73
C LYS A 93 -1.75 -20.22 2.19
N VAL A 94 -0.74 -20.84 1.59
CA VAL A 94 -0.25 -22.15 2.03
C VAL A 94 0.27 -22.10 3.47
N CYS A 95 1.10 -21.09 3.78
CA CYS A 95 1.65 -20.93 5.13
C CYS A 95 0.54 -20.72 6.16
N MET A 96 -0.41 -19.83 5.88
CA MET A 96 -1.59 -19.63 6.73
C MET A 96 -2.42 -20.90 6.92
N ALA A 97 -2.61 -21.69 5.87
CA ALA A 97 -3.36 -22.95 5.92
C ALA A 97 -2.67 -24.01 6.78
N LEU A 98 -1.35 -24.13 6.71
CA LEU A 98 -0.57 -25.15 7.41
C LEU A 98 -0.23 -24.76 8.85
N THR A 99 0.01 -23.48 9.12
CA THR A 99 0.57 -23.00 10.41
C THR A 99 -0.37 -22.12 11.21
N GLY A 100 -1.43 -21.60 10.59
CA GLY A 100 -2.31 -20.58 11.17
C GLY A 100 -1.69 -19.18 11.22
N ASN A 101 -0.45 -19.00 10.79
CA ASN A 101 0.30 -17.74 10.80
C ASN A 101 0.95 -17.47 9.45
N GLY A 102 1.21 -16.19 9.17
CA GLY A 102 1.94 -15.73 7.99
C GLY A 102 2.90 -14.61 8.33
N GLY A 103 3.87 -14.35 7.46
CA GLY A 103 4.85 -13.29 7.63
C GLY A 103 6.13 -13.55 6.81
N TRP A 104 7.02 -12.60 6.83
CA TRP A 104 8.31 -12.68 6.16
C TRP A 104 9.46 -12.67 7.16
N PRO A 105 10.57 -13.41 6.82
CA PRO A 105 10.75 -14.23 5.62
C PRO A 105 9.76 -15.41 5.59
N LEU A 106 9.28 -15.76 4.40
CA LEU A 106 8.43 -16.93 4.19
C LEU A 106 9.29 -18.07 3.64
N THR A 107 9.24 -19.24 4.29
CA THR A 107 10.00 -20.44 3.94
C THR A 107 9.03 -21.52 3.47
N ILE A 108 9.22 -22.01 2.26
CA ILE A 108 8.41 -23.08 1.65
C ILE A 108 9.35 -24.17 1.15
N ILE A 109 8.96 -25.45 1.39
CA ILE A 109 9.60 -26.56 0.70
C ILE A 109 8.53 -27.27 -0.13
N MET A 110 8.86 -27.50 -1.40
CA MET A 110 7.91 -27.97 -2.41
C MET A 110 8.54 -28.96 -3.38
N THR A 111 7.69 -29.70 -4.09
CA THR A 111 8.10 -30.62 -5.15
C THR A 111 8.67 -29.87 -6.34
N PRO A 112 9.37 -30.55 -7.29
CA PRO A 112 9.78 -29.94 -8.57
C PRO A 112 8.60 -29.31 -9.33
N ASP A 113 7.40 -29.89 -9.23
CA ASP A 113 6.15 -29.36 -9.80
C ASP A 113 5.59 -28.15 -9.04
N ARG A 114 6.33 -27.62 -8.09
CA ARG A 114 5.97 -26.44 -7.29
C ARG A 114 4.78 -26.64 -6.33
N LEU A 115 4.47 -27.89 -5.95
CA LEU A 115 3.44 -28.20 -4.96
C LEU A 115 4.05 -28.22 -3.55
N PRO A 116 3.57 -27.36 -2.63
CA PRO A 116 4.18 -27.21 -1.31
C PRO A 116 3.77 -28.31 -0.35
N PHE A 117 4.72 -28.83 0.44
CA PHE A 117 4.47 -29.79 1.52
C PHE A 117 5.00 -29.32 2.88
N PHE A 118 5.72 -28.21 2.92
CA PHE A 118 6.16 -27.55 4.15
C PHE A 118 6.06 -26.05 4.00
N ALA A 119 5.64 -25.35 5.06
CA ALA A 119 5.66 -23.91 5.16
C ALA A 119 6.02 -23.45 6.57
N GLY A 120 6.66 -22.28 6.65
CA GLY A 120 6.98 -21.60 7.89
C GLY A 120 7.43 -20.17 7.59
N THR A 121 7.57 -19.36 8.62
CA THR A 121 8.13 -18.01 8.51
C THR A 121 9.62 -18.06 8.84
N TYR A 122 10.10 -17.18 9.72
CA TYR A 122 11.47 -17.23 10.22
C TYR A 122 11.76 -18.56 10.95
N ILE A 123 12.87 -19.20 10.59
CA ILE A 123 13.34 -20.45 11.21
C ILE A 123 14.78 -20.22 11.70
N PRO A 124 15.05 -20.34 13.01
CA PRO A 124 16.40 -20.17 13.54
C PRO A 124 17.34 -21.26 12.98
N ARG A 125 18.63 -20.98 12.88
CA ARG A 125 19.62 -21.94 12.38
C ARG A 125 19.59 -23.26 13.16
N GLU A 126 19.61 -23.17 14.48
CA GLU A 126 19.60 -24.29 15.41
C GLU A 126 18.30 -24.30 16.22
N SER A 127 17.90 -25.50 16.70
CA SER A 127 16.70 -25.62 17.55
C SER A 127 16.85 -24.83 18.85
N ARG A 128 15.88 -23.97 19.13
CA ARG A 128 15.85 -23.18 20.38
C ARG A 128 14.42 -22.97 20.87
N ASN A 129 14.25 -22.92 22.19
CA ASN A 129 12.95 -22.66 22.83
C ASN A 129 11.80 -23.57 22.33
N GLY A 130 12.10 -24.82 22.00
CA GLY A 130 11.12 -25.78 21.49
C GLY A 130 10.79 -25.65 19.99
N GLN A 131 11.37 -24.68 19.30
CA GLN A 131 11.25 -24.55 17.84
C GLN A 131 12.35 -25.37 17.14
N PRO A 132 12.01 -26.17 16.11
CA PRO A 132 13.01 -26.84 15.28
C PRO A 132 13.88 -25.82 14.55
N GLY A 133 15.18 -26.08 14.50
CA GLY A 133 16.11 -25.28 13.69
C GLY A 133 16.11 -25.68 12.22
N LEU A 134 16.66 -24.79 11.39
CA LEU A 134 16.75 -25.01 9.94
C LEU A 134 17.64 -26.21 9.60
N ILE A 135 18.78 -26.37 10.27
CA ILE A 135 19.70 -27.52 10.03
C ILE A 135 19.01 -28.86 10.25
N PRO A 136 18.43 -29.17 11.43
CA PRO A 136 17.74 -30.44 11.62
C PRO A 136 16.51 -30.62 10.72
N LEU A 137 15.79 -29.54 10.40
CA LEU A 137 14.65 -29.57 9.48
C LEU A 137 15.08 -30.00 8.08
N LEU A 138 16.08 -29.35 7.51
CA LEU A 138 16.61 -29.68 6.18
C LEU A 138 17.12 -31.11 6.11
N GLY A 139 17.84 -31.57 7.14
CA GLY A 139 18.32 -32.96 7.21
C GLY A 139 17.19 -33.98 7.27
N ALA A 140 16.16 -33.72 8.05
CA ALA A 140 15.00 -34.62 8.19
C ALA A 140 14.18 -34.72 6.88
N ILE A 141 13.91 -33.58 6.24
CA ILE A 141 13.18 -33.55 4.95
C ILE A 141 13.98 -34.21 3.84
N ALA A 142 15.29 -33.95 3.74
CA ALA A 142 16.15 -34.60 2.75
C ALA A 142 16.17 -36.12 2.91
N ALA A 143 16.28 -36.62 4.14
CA ALA A 143 16.23 -38.07 4.42
C ALA A 143 14.85 -38.68 4.08
N LYS A 144 13.76 -37.95 4.32
CA LYS A 144 12.41 -38.40 3.96
C LYS A 144 12.16 -38.38 2.46
N TRP A 145 12.69 -37.35 1.75
CA TRP A 145 12.62 -37.27 0.29
C TRP A 145 13.30 -38.45 -0.40
N ASP A 146 14.44 -38.88 0.13
CA ASP A 146 15.20 -40.01 -0.42
C ASP A 146 14.56 -41.38 -0.11
N ARG A 147 13.97 -41.57 1.07
CA ARG A 147 13.56 -42.91 1.57
C ARG A 147 12.05 -43.13 1.58
N ASP A 148 11.24 -42.10 1.77
CA ASP A 148 9.79 -42.19 2.00
C ASP A 148 9.09 -40.91 1.51
N ARG A 149 9.26 -40.61 0.23
CA ARG A 149 8.70 -39.39 -0.37
C ARG A 149 7.18 -39.41 -0.55
N GLU A 150 6.56 -40.61 -0.57
CA GLU A 150 5.12 -40.73 -0.81
C GLU A 150 4.29 -39.91 0.19
N ASP A 151 4.71 -39.86 1.44
CA ASP A 151 4.04 -39.09 2.47
C ASP A 151 4.18 -37.57 2.23
N LEU A 152 5.33 -37.10 1.72
CA LEU A 152 5.52 -35.70 1.33
C LEU A 152 4.68 -35.33 0.11
N LEU A 153 4.60 -36.22 -0.88
CA LEU A 153 3.78 -36.02 -2.08
C LEU A 153 2.27 -36.03 -1.73
N SER A 154 1.83 -36.94 -0.84
CA SER A 154 0.45 -36.94 -0.34
C SER A 154 0.11 -35.63 0.37
N THR A 155 1.01 -35.12 1.22
CA THR A 155 0.85 -33.82 1.90
C THR A 155 0.75 -32.68 0.87
N ALA A 156 1.59 -32.67 -0.17
CA ALA A 156 1.56 -31.67 -1.22
C ALA A 156 0.22 -31.66 -1.98
N ASP A 157 -0.31 -32.83 -2.30
CA ASP A 157 -1.63 -32.98 -2.93
C ASP A 157 -2.77 -32.49 -2.04
N GLU A 158 -2.75 -32.83 -0.74
CA GLU A 158 -3.73 -32.36 0.24
C GLU A 158 -3.72 -30.84 0.39
N VAL A 159 -2.54 -30.24 0.47
CA VAL A 159 -2.36 -28.78 0.55
C VAL A 159 -2.87 -28.11 -0.72
N ARG A 160 -2.50 -28.63 -1.91
CA ARG A 160 -3.01 -28.14 -3.19
C ARG A 160 -4.53 -28.14 -3.21
N ASP A 161 -5.13 -29.26 -2.85
CA ASP A 161 -6.58 -29.45 -2.90
C ASP A 161 -7.30 -28.59 -1.86
N PHE A 162 -6.68 -28.38 -0.70
CA PHE A 162 -7.19 -27.46 0.32
C PHE A 162 -7.18 -26.02 -0.17
N VAL A 163 -6.05 -25.54 -0.71
CA VAL A 163 -5.90 -24.16 -1.19
C VAL A 163 -6.78 -23.88 -2.42
N ARG A 164 -7.00 -24.90 -3.27
CA ARG A 164 -7.91 -24.83 -4.43
C ARG A 164 -9.39 -24.84 -4.06
N ARG A 165 -9.75 -25.31 -2.86
CA ARG A 165 -11.15 -25.24 -2.40
C ARG A 165 -11.51 -23.79 -2.12
N GLU A 166 -11.90 -23.08 -3.17
CA GLU A 166 -12.56 -21.80 -2.97
C GLU A 166 -13.87 -22.07 -2.21
N ALA A 167 -14.07 -21.35 -1.10
CA ALA A 167 -15.41 -21.26 -0.52
C ALA A 167 -16.36 -20.83 -1.64
N ALA A 168 -17.49 -21.50 -1.80
CA ALA A 168 -18.50 -21.10 -2.77
C ALA A 168 -19.02 -19.72 -2.35
N LEU A 169 -18.39 -18.67 -2.88
CA LEU A 169 -18.74 -17.29 -2.59
C LEU A 169 -20.02 -16.98 -3.36
N SER A 170 -21.11 -16.78 -2.63
CA SER A 170 -22.35 -16.29 -3.23
C SER A 170 -22.38 -14.77 -3.13
N PRO A 171 -22.62 -14.06 -4.24
CA PRO A 171 -22.79 -12.60 -4.21
C PRO A 171 -23.88 -12.20 -3.24
N ALA A 172 -23.65 -11.14 -2.45
CA ALA A 172 -24.62 -10.60 -1.51
C ALA A 172 -25.06 -9.19 -1.92
N GLN A 173 -26.24 -8.79 -1.52
CA GLN A 173 -26.74 -7.45 -1.84
C GLN A 173 -26.00 -6.40 -1.01
N PRO A 174 -25.54 -5.31 -1.65
CA PRO A 174 -25.04 -4.13 -0.96
C PRO A 174 -26.18 -3.46 -0.16
N GLY A 175 -25.83 -2.88 0.98
CA GLY A 175 -26.81 -2.18 1.81
C GLY A 175 -26.22 -1.55 3.06
N ALA A 176 -27.01 -0.72 3.72
CA ALA A 176 -26.60 -0.05 4.96
C ALA A 176 -26.18 -1.04 6.05
N ASP A 177 -26.80 -2.21 6.10
CA ASP A 177 -26.47 -3.28 7.04
C ASP A 177 -25.02 -3.78 6.92
N LYS A 178 -24.45 -3.79 5.71
CA LYS A 178 -23.06 -4.17 5.47
C LYS A 178 -22.09 -3.10 5.95
N LEU A 179 -22.42 -1.82 5.70
CA LEU A 179 -21.67 -0.67 6.19
C LEU A 179 -21.66 -0.63 7.72
N GLU A 180 -22.82 -0.81 8.34
CA GLU A 180 -22.96 -0.86 9.79
C GLU A 180 -22.18 -2.04 10.39
N ALA A 181 -22.25 -3.22 9.78
CA ALA A 181 -21.50 -4.40 10.24
C ALA A 181 -19.98 -4.16 10.19
N ALA A 182 -19.47 -3.54 9.11
CA ALA A 182 -18.05 -3.18 9.01
C ALA A 182 -17.64 -2.16 10.08
N ALA A 183 -18.45 -1.11 10.27
CA ALA A 183 -18.22 -0.09 11.30
C ALA A 183 -18.30 -0.66 12.73
N GLN A 184 -19.19 -1.63 13.00
CA GLN A 184 -19.28 -2.33 14.27
C GLN A 184 -18.06 -3.22 14.51
N GLN A 185 -17.57 -3.94 13.50
CA GLN A 185 -16.37 -4.76 13.63
C GLN A 185 -15.15 -3.90 13.93
N LEU A 186 -14.95 -2.77 13.22
CA LEU A 186 -13.90 -1.80 13.53
C LEU A 186 -14.06 -1.23 14.94
N SER A 187 -15.28 -0.88 15.36
CA SER A 187 -15.54 -0.39 16.72
C SER A 187 -15.21 -1.42 17.79
N GLY A 188 -15.43 -2.70 17.51
CA GLY A 188 -15.09 -3.80 18.42
C GLY A 188 -13.59 -4.07 18.56
N ALA A 189 -12.82 -3.73 17.54
CA ALA A 189 -11.35 -3.86 17.54
C ALA A 189 -10.63 -2.57 17.97
N TYR A 190 -11.36 -1.48 18.12
CA TYR A 190 -10.81 -0.14 18.39
C TYR A 190 -10.20 -0.02 19.78
N ASP A 191 -9.01 0.56 19.86
CA ASP A 191 -8.32 0.91 21.09
C ASP A 191 -8.73 2.33 21.54
N GLU A 192 -9.55 2.42 22.58
CA GLU A 192 -10.07 3.71 23.07
C GLU A 192 -8.99 4.63 23.65
N GLU A 193 -7.90 4.07 24.18
CA GLU A 193 -6.81 4.80 24.83
C GLU A 193 -5.80 5.32 23.80
N TYR A 194 -5.25 4.40 22.98
CA TYR A 194 -4.17 4.72 22.03
C TYR A 194 -4.63 4.84 20.58
N GLY A 195 -5.92 4.71 20.31
CA GLY A 195 -6.42 4.71 18.93
C GLY A 195 -5.94 3.50 18.11
N GLY A 196 -6.36 3.44 16.85
CA GLY A 196 -6.08 2.29 15.97
C GLY A 196 -6.85 1.03 16.37
N PHE A 197 -6.50 -0.10 15.77
CA PHE A 197 -7.24 -1.35 15.90
C PHE A 197 -6.32 -2.47 16.42
N GLY A 198 -6.85 -3.29 17.34
CA GLY A 198 -6.07 -4.36 17.98
C GLY A 198 -5.07 -3.85 19.03
N THR A 199 -4.10 -4.69 19.39
CA THR A 199 -3.13 -4.39 20.46
C THR A 199 -1.69 -4.28 19.95
N ALA A 200 -1.06 -5.43 19.59
CA ALA A 200 0.32 -5.47 19.07
C ALA A 200 0.54 -6.78 18.28
N PRO A 201 1.22 -6.75 17.12
CA PRO A 201 1.65 -5.54 16.41
C PRO A 201 0.47 -4.71 15.93
N LYS A 202 0.63 -3.39 15.84
CA LYS A 202 -0.44 -2.45 15.51
C LYS A 202 -0.15 -1.73 14.19
N PHE A 203 -1.05 -1.92 13.22
CA PHE A 203 -0.93 -1.30 11.88
C PHE A 203 -1.73 -0.01 11.78
N PRO A 204 -1.27 0.99 11.01
CA PRO A 204 -1.99 2.26 10.81
C PRO A 204 -3.38 2.12 10.18
N SER A 205 -3.59 1.12 9.31
CA SER A 205 -4.86 0.84 8.61
C SER A 205 -5.53 2.08 8.03
N PRO A 206 -4.87 2.86 7.16
CA PRO A 206 -5.38 4.16 6.70
C PRO A 206 -6.71 4.03 5.93
N HIS A 207 -6.96 2.92 5.24
CA HIS A 207 -8.21 2.65 4.54
C HIS A 207 -9.40 2.45 5.50
N ASP A 208 -9.18 1.87 6.69
CA ASP A 208 -10.20 1.79 7.73
C ASP A 208 -10.53 3.17 8.30
N LEU A 209 -9.52 4.03 8.43
CA LEU A 209 -9.72 5.41 8.87
C LEU A 209 -10.47 6.24 7.83
N LEU A 210 -10.18 6.07 6.53
CA LEU A 210 -10.96 6.65 5.43
C LEU A 210 -12.42 6.21 5.48
N PHE A 211 -12.66 4.92 5.67
CA PHE A 211 -14.01 4.39 5.83
C PHE A 211 -14.73 5.05 7.00
N LEU A 212 -14.12 5.18 8.18
CA LEU A 212 -14.71 5.80 9.35
C LEU A 212 -14.98 7.30 9.16
N LEU A 213 -14.07 8.05 8.51
CA LEU A 213 -14.29 9.46 8.19
C LEU A 213 -15.53 9.65 7.31
N ARG A 214 -15.68 8.82 6.28
CA ARG A 214 -16.83 8.86 5.37
C ARG A 214 -18.11 8.38 6.06
N MET A 215 -18.05 7.33 6.89
CA MET A 215 -19.19 6.94 7.72
C MET A 215 -19.65 8.07 8.63
N ALA A 216 -18.73 8.79 9.27
CA ALA A 216 -19.06 9.96 10.08
C ALA A 216 -19.74 11.07 9.25
N TYR A 217 -19.23 11.31 8.03
CA TYR A 217 -19.80 12.30 7.12
C TYR A 217 -21.24 11.97 6.73
N TYR A 218 -21.50 10.75 6.29
CA TYR A 218 -22.82 10.34 5.81
C TYR A 218 -23.84 10.14 6.94
N THR A 219 -23.47 9.47 8.02
CA THR A 219 -24.39 9.15 9.13
C THR A 219 -24.54 10.27 10.14
N LYS A 220 -23.62 11.23 10.15
CA LYS A 220 -23.48 12.29 11.18
C LYS A 220 -23.21 11.72 12.59
N ASP A 221 -22.82 10.46 12.70
CA ASP A 221 -22.40 9.86 13.97
C ASP A 221 -20.96 10.26 14.30
N LYS A 222 -20.84 11.06 15.35
CA LYS A 222 -19.56 11.59 15.83
C LYS A 222 -18.61 10.52 16.33
N LYS A 223 -19.11 9.34 16.70
CA LYS A 223 -18.27 8.23 17.17
C LYS A 223 -17.22 7.85 16.15
N TYR A 224 -17.59 7.69 14.89
CA TYR A 224 -16.67 7.31 13.83
C TYR A 224 -15.58 8.37 13.59
N ARG A 225 -15.96 9.65 13.65
CA ARG A 225 -15.01 10.76 13.57
C ARG A 225 -14.04 10.73 14.76
N GLN A 226 -14.53 10.50 15.98
CA GLN A 226 -13.69 10.44 17.18
C GLN A 226 -12.68 9.29 17.12
N MET A 227 -13.09 8.13 16.61
CA MET A 227 -12.20 6.98 16.41
C MET A 227 -11.06 7.32 15.43
N ALA A 228 -11.38 7.91 14.27
CA ALA A 228 -10.39 8.33 13.30
C ALA A 228 -9.46 9.43 13.85
N ASP A 229 -10.02 10.48 14.48
CA ASP A 229 -9.25 11.59 15.05
C ASP A 229 -8.27 11.12 16.14
N ASN A 230 -8.71 10.24 17.06
CA ASN A 230 -7.83 9.74 18.10
C ASN A 230 -6.71 8.87 17.49
N SER A 231 -7.03 7.99 16.54
CA SER A 231 -6.02 7.16 15.86
C SER A 231 -4.96 8.02 15.17
N LEU A 232 -5.38 9.01 14.38
CA LEU A 232 -4.45 9.92 13.68
C LEU A 232 -3.57 10.71 14.67
N ARG A 233 -4.15 11.20 15.77
CA ARG A 233 -3.39 11.95 16.80
C ARG A 233 -2.39 11.07 17.54
N GLN A 234 -2.76 9.84 17.89
CA GLN A 234 -1.88 8.94 18.63
C GLN A 234 -0.74 8.43 17.75
N MET A 235 -1.00 8.12 16.48
CA MET A 235 0.09 7.80 15.53
C MET A 235 1.08 8.96 15.37
N TYR A 236 0.59 10.21 15.25
CA TYR A 236 1.46 11.38 15.21
C TYR A 236 2.28 11.55 16.48
N ARG A 237 1.71 11.26 17.66
CA ARG A 237 2.42 11.39 18.95
C ARG A 237 3.46 10.31 19.17
N GLY A 238 3.25 9.14 18.62
CA GLY A 238 4.13 7.98 18.77
C GLY A 238 5.46 8.11 18.03
N GLY A 239 6.34 7.14 18.27
CA GLY A 239 7.59 6.99 17.52
C GLY A 239 7.41 6.36 16.15
N ILE A 240 6.18 5.89 15.81
CA ILE A 240 5.85 5.44 14.46
C ILE A 240 5.92 6.58 13.42
N TYR A 241 5.69 7.82 13.86
CA TYR A 241 5.91 9.03 13.05
C TYR A 241 7.32 9.57 13.29
N ASP A 242 8.05 9.80 12.22
CA ASP A 242 9.39 10.40 12.31
C ASP A 242 9.29 11.92 12.52
N HIS A 243 9.44 12.34 13.77
CA HIS A 243 9.32 13.74 14.15
C HIS A 243 10.39 14.68 13.57
N PHE A 244 11.48 14.14 13.01
CA PHE A 244 12.57 14.96 12.45
C PHE A 244 12.54 14.99 10.92
N GLY A 245 12.31 13.84 10.28
CA GLY A 245 12.33 13.75 8.83
C GLY A 245 10.97 13.66 8.16
N GLY A 246 9.90 13.50 8.94
CA GLY A 246 8.57 13.20 8.41
C GLY A 246 8.40 11.75 7.96
N GLY A 247 7.18 11.42 7.58
CA GLY A 247 6.81 10.07 7.18
C GLY A 247 6.61 9.11 8.34
N PHE A 248 6.00 7.96 8.03
CA PHE A 248 5.61 6.93 8.99
C PHE A 248 6.37 5.64 8.74
N ALA A 249 6.78 4.99 9.82
CA ALA A 249 7.18 3.60 9.79
C ALA A 249 5.96 2.70 9.58
N ARG A 250 6.20 1.45 9.16
CA ARG A 250 5.17 0.54 8.65
C ARG A 250 4.14 0.12 9.69
N TYR A 251 4.57 -0.29 10.89
CA TYR A 251 3.70 -0.68 12.00
C TYR A 251 4.40 -0.51 13.33
N SER A 252 3.63 -0.44 14.42
CA SER A 252 4.17 -0.46 15.78
C SER A 252 4.26 -1.88 16.32
N THR A 253 5.36 -2.17 17.03
CA THR A 253 5.55 -3.44 17.74
C THR A 253 4.84 -3.47 19.08
N ASP A 254 4.38 -2.31 19.55
CA ASP A 254 3.63 -2.12 20.80
C ASP A 254 2.23 -1.52 20.57
N ARG A 255 1.45 -1.46 21.64
CA ARG A 255 0.10 -0.90 21.64
C ARG A 255 0.08 0.63 21.54
N GLU A 256 1.14 1.30 21.99
CA GLU A 256 1.20 2.73 22.27
C GLU A 256 1.68 3.57 21.08
N TRP A 257 2.07 2.92 19.98
CA TRP A 257 2.70 3.52 18.81
C TRP A 257 4.14 4.03 19.06
N LEU A 258 4.79 3.59 20.15
CA LEU A 258 6.13 4.07 20.53
C LEU A 258 7.23 3.42 19.70
N ALA A 259 7.34 2.10 19.74
CA ALA A 259 8.44 1.36 19.12
C ALA A 259 7.98 0.75 17.78
N PRO A 260 8.30 1.38 16.65
CA PRO A 260 7.92 0.85 15.36
C PRO A 260 8.87 -0.25 14.89
N HIS A 261 8.44 -1.02 13.90
CA HIS A 261 9.33 -1.62 12.93
C HIS A 261 9.76 -0.52 11.96
N PHE A 262 11.04 -0.17 11.94
CA PHE A 262 11.51 1.13 11.42
C PHE A 262 11.51 1.29 9.90
N GLU A 263 11.16 0.26 9.13
CA GLU A 263 11.03 0.42 7.67
C GLU A 263 9.95 1.45 7.32
N LYS A 264 10.19 2.22 6.27
CA LYS A 264 9.20 3.16 5.71
C LYS A 264 8.90 2.78 4.27
N THR A 265 7.68 2.34 4.00
CA THR A 265 7.24 1.98 2.66
C THR A 265 6.50 3.12 1.97
N LEU A 266 6.57 3.18 0.65
CA LEU A 266 5.89 4.19 -0.15
C LEU A 266 4.37 4.12 0.03
N TYR A 267 3.77 2.92 -0.03
CA TYR A 267 2.31 2.76 0.03
C TYR A 267 1.72 3.16 1.38
N ASP A 268 2.40 2.87 2.49
CA ASP A 268 1.95 3.28 3.82
C ASP A 268 1.94 4.81 3.93
N ASN A 269 3.00 5.45 3.46
CA ASN A 269 3.12 6.92 3.49
C ASN A 269 2.16 7.61 2.55
N ALA A 270 1.92 7.06 1.36
CA ALA A 270 0.92 7.58 0.42
C ALA A 270 -0.51 7.50 0.99
N LEU A 271 -0.90 6.34 1.53
CA LEU A 271 -2.23 6.16 2.12
C LEU A 271 -2.43 6.99 3.40
N LEU A 272 -1.39 7.13 4.23
CA LEU A 272 -1.45 7.99 5.42
C LEU A 272 -1.54 9.47 5.03
N ALA A 273 -0.75 9.95 4.06
CA ALA A 273 -0.90 11.31 3.55
C ALA A 273 -2.31 11.57 3.01
N LEU A 274 -2.90 10.59 2.30
CA LEU A 274 -4.27 10.67 1.80
C LEU A 274 -5.29 10.82 2.92
N VAL A 275 -5.22 9.98 3.96
CA VAL A 275 -6.21 10.03 5.06
C VAL A 275 -6.05 11.28 5.93
N TYR A 276 -4.81 11.73 6.19
CA TYR A 276 -4.59 12.99 6.89
C TYR A 276 -5.10 14.19 6.09
N THR A 277 -4.94 14.17 4.75
CA THR A 277 -5.50 15.20 3.88
C THR A 277 -7.02 15.21 3.93
N GLU A 278 -7.68 14.05 3.85
CA GLU A 278 -9.14 13.94 3.93
C GLU A 278 -9.66 14.37 5.32
N ALA A 279 -8.98 13.98 6.40
CA ALA A 279 -9.32 14.42 7.75
C ALA A 279 -9.18 15.94 7.96
N TRP A 280 -8.17 16.56 7.30
CA TRP A 280 -8.03 18.02 7.30
C TRP A 280 -9.19 18.70 6.55
N GLN A 281 -9.57 18.19 5.39
CA GLN A 281 -10.67 18.76 4.60
C GLN A 281 -11.99 18.76 5.39
N ASP A 282 -12.27 17.70 6.15
CA ASP A 282 -13.50 17.59 6.95
C ASP A 282 -13.49 18.51 8.19
N GLY A 283 -12.33 18.72 8.83
CA GLY A 283 -12.25 19.44 10.12
C GLY A 283 -11.37 20.68 10.16
N HIS A 284 -10.61 20.96 9.12
CA HIS A 284 -9.61 22.05 9.03
C HIS A 284 -8.64 22.10 10.22
N ILE A 285 -8.33 20.93 10.82
CA ILE A 285 -7.37 20.83 11.92
C ILE A 285 -5.95 20.98 11.35
N ALA A 286 -5.26 22.08 11.69
CA ALA A 286 -3.95 22.42 11.13
C ALA A 286 -2.91 21.31 11.28
N LEU A 287 -2.96 20.53 12.37
CA LEU A 287 -2.09 19.38 12.57
C LEU A 287 -2.17 18.37 11.40
N TYR A 288 -3.38 18.05 10.94
CA TYR A 288 -3.54 17.03 9.89
C TYR A 288 -2.94 17.47 8.56
N ARG A 289 -3.08 18.75 8.23
CA ARG A 289 -2.39 19.34 7.08
C ARG A 289 -0.88 19.25 7.22
N SER A 290 -0.35 19.68 8.36
CA SER A 290 1.10 19.68 8.63
C SER A 290 1.68 18.25 8.55
N VAL A 291 0.97 17.23 9.07
CA VAL A 291 1.42 15.84 9.00
C VAL A 291 1.37 15.31 7.56
N ALA A 292 0.29 15.61 6.81
CA ALA A 292 0.19 15.23 5.41
C ALA A 292 1.30 15.85 4.56
N GLU A 293 1.52 17.16 4.70
CA GLU A 293 2.59 17.90 3.99
C GLU A 293 3.97 17.32 4.34
N SER A 294 4.27 17.13 5.63
CA SER A 294 5.56 16.57 6.07
C SER A 294 5.76 15.13 5.58
N THR A 295 4.70 14.32 5.48
CA THR A 295 4.78 12.96 4.94
C THR A 295 5.03 12.95 3.43
N LEU A 296 4.35 13.82 2.68
CA LEU A 296 4.60 13.98 1.24
C LEU A 296 5.99 14.55 0.96
N ASP A 297 6.43 15.53 1.74
CA ASP A 297 7.77 16.13 1.62
C ASP A 297 8.88 15.12 1.96
N TYR A 298 8.63 14.18 2.89
CA TYR A 298 9.50 13.03 3.11
C TYR A 298 9.59 12.16 1.85
N CYS A 299 8.47 11.78 1.25
CA CYS A 299 8.47 10.97 0.03
C CYS A 299 9.19 11.67 -1.13
N LEU A 300 8.96 12.97 -1.30
CA LEU A 300 9.62 13.78 -2.33
C LEU A 300 11.13 13.89 -2.11
N ARG A 301 11.58 14.00 -0.89
CA ARG A 301 13.00 14.16 -0.55
C ARG A 301 13.77 12.84 -0.58
N GLU A 302 13.18 11.77 -0.03
CA GLU A 302 13.89 10.52 0.24
C GLU A 302 13.58 9.39 -0.75
N LEU A 303 12.37 9.37 -1.32
CA LEU A 303 11.91 8.26 -2.15
C LEU A 303 11.77 8.62 -3.63
N LYS A 304 11.70 9.91 -3.99
CA LYS A 304 11.62 10.30 -5.40
C LYS A 304 12.94 9.98 -6.12
N GLY A 305 12.85 9.11 -7.15
CA GLY A 305 13.98 8.79 -8.02
C GLY A 305 14.27 9.91 -9.03
N GLU A 306 15.49 9.94 -9.57
CA GLU A 306 15.94 10.96 -10.54
C GLU A 306 15.09 11.01 -11.82
N GLN A 307 14.37 9.94 -12.14
CA GLN A 307 13.56 9.82 -13.35
C GLN A 307 12.07 10.17 -13.14
N GLY A 308 11.67 10.56 -11.93
CA GLY A 308 10.30 11.02 -11.61
C GLY A 308 9.39 10.00 -10.92
N GLY A 309 9.75 8.70 -10.88
CA GLY A 309 9.03 7.69 -10.10
C GLY A 309 9.53 7.61 -8.65
N PHE A 310 8.75 6.98 -7.77
CA PHE A 310 9.08 6.83 -6.36
C PHE A 310 9.53 5.41 -6.03
N CYS A 311 10.64 5.30 -5.32
CA CYS A 311 11.22 4.08 -4.79
C CYS A 311 10.31 3.40 -3.76
N CYS A 312 10.46 2.08 -3.55
CA CYS A 312 9.62 1.29 -2.65
C CYS A 312 9.67 1.75 -1.20
N GLY A 313 10.85 2.09 -0.68
CA GLY A 313 10.96 2.47 0.72
C GLY A 313 12.38 2.50 1.24
N GLN A 314 12.50 2.77 2.53
CA GLN A 314 13.76 2.79 3.27
C GLN A 314 13.84 1.65 4.26
N ASP A 315 15.07 1.15 4.45
CA ASP A 315 15.37 0.01 5.30
C ASP A 315 15.06 0.29 6.78
N ALA A 316 14.65 -0.76 7.50
CA ALA A 316 14.54 -0.72 8.95
C ALA A 316 15.92 -0.70 9.63
N ASP A 317 16.90 -1.32 9.00
CA ASP A 317 18.24 -1.51 9.53
C ASP A 317 19.22 -0.46 9.00
N SER A 318 20.09 0.00 9.85
CA SER A 318 21.19 0.87 9.48
C SER A 318 22.46 0.40 10.18
N GLY A 319 23.50 0.10 9.40
CA GLY A 319 24.71 -0.51 9.93
C GLY A 319 24.51 -1.88 10.59
N GLY A 320 23.48 -2.63 10.17
CA GLY A 320 23.14 -3.95 10.70
C GLY A 320 22.38 -3.91 12.05
N VAL A 321 21.86 -2.74 12.45
CA VAL A 321 21.09 -2.57 13.68
C VAL A 321 19.77 -1.89 13.35
N GLU A 322 18.66 -2.54 13.75
CA GLU A 322 17.32 -1.99 13.56
C GLU A 322 17.13 -0.67 14.27
N GLY A 323 16.62 0.33 13.56
CA GLY A 323 16.29 1.64 14.10
C GLY A 323 17.47 2.55 14.41
N ALA A 324 18.73 2.11 14.25
CA ALA A 324 19.90 2.89 14.63
C ALA A 324 19.95 4.31 14.04
N TYR A 325 19.43 4.48 12.82
CA TYR A 325 19.30 5.77 12.15
C TYR A 325 18.38 6.74 12.89
N TYR A 326 17.30 6.24 13.51
CA TYR A 326 16.23 7.04 14.13
C TYR A 326 16.45 7.33 15.62
N LEU A 327 17.35 6.60 16.26
CA LEU A 327 17.59 6.69 17.71
C LEU A 327 18.55 7.83 18.06
N PHE A 328 18.28 8.49 19.19
CA PHE A 328 19.10 9.58 19.71
C PHE A 328 19.40 9.40 21.20
N THR A 329 20.53 10.01 21.64
CA THR A 329 20.82 10.24 23.06
C THR A 329 20.73 11.74 23.37
N PRO A 330 20.56 12.12 24.65
CA PRO A 330 20.59 13.54 25.04
C PRO A 330 21.88 14.25 24.68
N GLU A 331 23.03 13.56 24.73
CA GLU A 331 24.36 14.12 24.38
C GLU A 331 24.41 14.46 22.87
N GLU A 332 23.90 13.58 22.02
CA GLU A 332 23.84 13.81 20.58
C GLU A 332 23.01 15.08 20.29
N VAL A 333 21.81 15.19 20.88
CA VAL A 333 20.94 16.34 20.71
C VAL A 333 21.57 17.65 21.21
N LYS A 334 22.19 17.62 22.41
CA LYS A 334 22.88 18.78 22.97
C LYS A 334 24.11 19.18 22.15
N SER A 335 24.82 18.22 21.58
CA SER A 335 25.99 18.51 20.73
C SER A 335 25.62 19.27 19.46
N VAL A 336 24.40 19.03 18.93
CA VAL A 336 23.88 19.68 17.71
C VAL A 336 23.22 21.02 18.03
N LEU A 337 22.38 21.07 19.06
CA LEU A 337 21.53 22.23 19.35
C LEU A 337 22.11 23.18 20.44
N GLY A 338 23.16 22.75 21.14
CA GLY A 338 23.66 23.41 22.34
C GLY A 338 22.95 22.96 23.62
N GLU A 339 23.57 23.21 24.79
CA GLU A 339 23.14 22.61 26.06
C GLU A 339 21.70 22.98 26.46
N ASP A 340 21.33 24.26 26.39
CA ASP A 340 20.00 24.71 26.84
C ASP A 340 18.89 24.32 25.85
N ALA A 341 19.09 24.60 24.55
CA ALA A 341 18.13 24.25 23.51
C ALA A 341 17.97 22.73 23.42
N GLY A 342 19.06 21.98 23.47
CA GLY A 342 19.07 20.53 23.44
C GLY A 342 18.32 19.91 24.62
N ARG A 343 18.52 20.43 25.84
CA ARG A 343 17.78 19.96 27.04
C ARG A 343 16.28 20.19 26.92
N HIS A 344 15.85 21.36 26.45
CA HIS A 344 14.44 21.65 26.23
C HIS A 344 13.82 20.77 25.14
N PHE A 345 14.58 20.53 24.07
CA PHE A 345 14.15 19.66 22.97
C PHE A 345 14.02 18.20 23.43
N CYS A 346 15.00 17.68 24.17
CA CYS A 346 14.93 16.33 24.76
C CYS A 346 13.70 16.15 25.64
N ASN A 347 13.39 17.11 26.51
CA ASN A 347 12.18 17.07 27.35
C ASN A 347 10.89 17.10 26.52
N CYS A 348 10.89 17.76 25.35
CA CYS A 348 9.72 17.81 24.48
C CYS A 348 9.47 16.47 23.78
N TYR A 349 10.54 15.81 23.33
CA TYR A 349 10.49 14.60 22.51
C TYR A 349 10.84 13.31 23.25
N ASP A 350 10.80 13.32 24.59
CA ASP A 350 11.06 12.14 25.45
C ASP A 350 12.42 11.47 25.17
N ILE A 351 13.46 12.29 24.95
CA ILE A 351 14.84 11.81 24.78
C ILE A 351 15.54 11.86 26.12
N THR A 352 15.79 10.69 26.73
CA THR A 352 16.27 10.56 28.10
C THR A 352 17.59 9.78 28.18
N GLU A 353 18.29 9.87 29.32
CA GLU A 353 19.55 9.14 29.56
C GLU A 353 19.33 7.61 29.62
N GLU A 354 18.19 7.18 30.16
CA GLU A 354 17.80 5.76 30.22
C GLU A 354 17.40 5.23 28.85
N GLY A 355 16.86 6.10 27.98
CA GLY A 355 16.29 5.73 26.70
C GLY A 355 14.97 4.97 26.82
N ASN A 356 14.22 4.92 25.75
CA ASN A 356 12.98 4.14 25.66
C ASN A 356 13.09 2.95 24.69
N PHE A 357 14.25 2.76 24.04
CA PHE A 357 14.53 1.66 23.14
C PHE A 357 16.04 1.31 23.11
N GLN A 358 16.41 0.13 23.61
CA GLN A 358 17.79 -0.40 23.60
C GLN A 358 18.85 0.58 24.14
N GLY A 359 18.52 1.35 25.20
CA GLY A 359 19.43 2.32 25.82
C GLY A 359 19.58 3.65 25.08
N LYS A 360 18.79 3.88 24.03
CA LYS A 360 18.63 5.15 23.33
C LYS A 360 17.15 5.53 23.27
N SER A 361 16.83 6.69 22.74
CA SER A 361 15.46 7.15 22.66
C SER A 361 14.97 7.22 21.23
N ILE A 362 13.76 6.70 20.99
CA ILE A 362 12.90 7.01 19.86
C ILE A 362 12.24 8.35 20.21
N PRO A 363 12.45 9.42 19.42
CA PRO A 363 11.78 10.69 19.66
C PRO A 363 10.25 10.54 19.51
N ASN A 364 9.49 10.98 20.52
CA ASN A 364 8.05 10.85 20.54
C ASN A 364 7.41 11.98 21.36
N LEU A 365 6.08 12.12 21.30
CA LEU A 365 5.29 13.12 22.03
C LEU A 365 4.27 12.48 22.98
N LEU A 366 4.40 11.19 23.31
CA LEU A 366 3.41 10.45 24.11
C LEU A 366 3.27 11.02 25.52
N LEU A 367 4.38 11.40 26.15
CA LEU A 367 4.40 11.99 27.48
C LEU A 367 4.25 13.53 27.49
N ASN A 368 4.27 14.17 26.31
CA ASN A 368 4.15 15.62 26.21
C ASN A 368 2.69 16.07 26.27
N ASN A 369 2.28 16.69 27.36
CA ASN A 369 0.91 17.23 27.53
C ASN A 369 0.60 18.43 26.60
N ARG A 370 1.62 19.02 25.96
CA ARG A 370 1.49 20.12 25.00
C ARG A 370 1.88 19.68 23.58
N TRP A 371 1.70 18.41 23.27
CA TRP A 371 2.10 17.78 21.99
C TRP A 371 1.56 18.49 20.74
N ASN A 372 0.44 19.21 20.85
CA ASN A 372 -0.18 19.98 19.77
C ASN A 372 0.38 21.41 19.63
N PHE A 373 1.38 21.76 20.44
CA PHE A 373 2.05 23.06 20.41
C PHE A 373 3.53 22.85 20.10
N VAL A 374 3.96 23.31 18.92
CA VAL A 374 5.37 23.31 18.53
C VAL A 374 5.96 24.67 18.90
N PRO A 375 6.96 24.74 19.80
CA PRO A 375 7.63 25.99 20.12
C PRO A 375 8.31 26.61 18.89
N GLU A 376 8.41 27.94 18.87
CA GLU A 376 9.12 28.68 17.83
C GLU A 376 10.58 28.19 17.73
N GLY A 377 11.08 28.03 16.49
CA GLY A 377 12.45 27.53 16.22
C GLY A 377 12.60 26.01 16.21
N TYR A 378 11.59 25.23 16.64
CA TYR A 378 11.72 23.78 16.69
C TYR A 378 11.75 23.11 15.31
N GLU A 379 11.23 23.76 14.29
CA GLU A 379 11.34 23.27 12.90
C GLU A 379 12.81 23.31 12.44
N GLU A 380 13.54 24.37 12.79
CA GLU A 380 14.97 24.48 12.50
C GLU A 380 15.78 23.43 13.28
N TYR A 381 15.42 23.17 14.55
CA TYR A 381 16.07 22.15 15.36
C TYR A 381 15.84 20.73 14.81
N ARG A 382 14.63 20.42 14.35
CA ARG A 382 14.34 19.14 13.70
C ARG A 382 15.18 18.97 12.42
N GLU A 383 15.29 20.01 11.61
CA GLU A 383 16.10 19.98 10.39
C GLU A 383 17.59 19.77 10.70
N GLN A 384 18.15 20.46 11.72
CA GLN A 384 19.53 20.25 12.15
C GLN A 384 19.78 18.80 12.62
N LEU A 385 18.85 18.22 13.38
CA LEU A 385 18.95 16.84 13.85
C LEU A 385 18.77 15.83 12.71
N ARG A 386 17.91 16.12 11.74
CA ARG A 386 17.74 15.32 10.52
C ARG A 386 19.04 15.26 9.73
N LEU A 387 19.65 16.41 9.45
CA LEU A 387 20.94 16.51 8.76
C LEU A 387 22.08 15.84 9.53
N TYR A 388 22.07 15.94 10.86
CA TYR A 388 23.05 15.25 11.71
C TYR A 388 22.96 13.73 11.55
N ARG A 389 21.74 13.15 11.62
CA ARG A 389 21.58 11.68 11.51
C ARG A 389 21.95 11.15 10.12
N GLU A 390 21.69 11.92 9.04
CA GLU A 390 22.10 11.57 7.68
C GLU A 390 23.64 11.47 7.56
N GLN A 391 24.35 12.40 8.19
CA GLN A 391 25.81 12.37 8.21
C GLN A 391 26.36 11.28 9.12
N ARG A 392 25.64 10.97 10.21
CA ARG A 392 26.04 9.95 11.19
C ARG A 392 25.99 8.54 10.59
N MET A 393 24.98 8.25 9.79
CA MET A 393 24.74 6.91 9.30
C MET A 393 23.84 6.92 8.04
N PRO A 394 24.26 6.31 6.94
CA PRO A 394 23.42 6.20 5.76
C PRO A 394 22.28 5.20 6.01
N LEU A 395 21.13 5.46 5.41
CA LEU A 395 19.98 4.55 5.38
C LEU A 395 19.82 3.96 3.98
N GLY A 396 19.63 2.64 3.90
CA GLY A 396 19.41 1.94 2.64
C GLY A 396 18.05 2.31 2.05
N THR A 397 18.00 2.47 0.72
CA THR A 397 16.76 2.68 -0.03
C THR A 397 16.59 1.56 -1.03
N ASP A 398 15.41 0.94 -1.04
CA ASP A 398 15.01 0.02 -2.09
C ASP A 398 14.53 0.81 -3.30
N ASN A 399 15.36 0.86 -4.33
CA ASN A 399 15.19 1.70 -5.50
C ASN A 399 14.26 1.14 -6.59
N LYS A 400 13.54 0.04 -6.31
CA LYS A 400 12.50 -0.43 -7.21
C LYS A 400 11.34 0.57 -7.27
N ILE A 401 10.79 0.76 -8.44
CA ILE A 401 9.60 1.57 -8.68
C ILE A 401 8.47 0.61 -9.04
N LEU A 402 7.48 0.47 -8.15
CA LEU A 402 6.34 -0.42 -8.31
C LEU A 402 5.12 0.37 -8.79
N THR A 403 4.45 -0.15 -9.81
CA THR A 403 3.31 0.53 -10.45
C THR A 403 2.17 0.79 -9.48
N ALA A 404 1.73 -0.22 -8.72
CA ALA A 404 0.64 -0.08 -7.75
C ALA A 404 0.94 0.99 -6.69
N TRP A 405 2.17 0.99 -6.14
CA TRP A 405 2.54 1.91 -5.07
C TRP A 405 2.68 3.35 -5.58
N ASN A 406 3.17 3.51 -6.80
CA ASN A 406 3.22 4.80 -7.47
C ASN A 406 1.82 5.31 -7.87
N GLY A 407 0.87 4.41 -8.18
CA GLY A 407 -0.54 4.74 -8.33
C GLY A 407 -1.16 5.32 -7.05
N LEU A 408 -0.85 4.74 -5.89
CA LEU A 408 -1.28 5.27 -4.58
C LEU A 408 -0.61 6.63 -4.26
N MET A 409 0.68 6.79 -4.61
CA MET A 409 1.38 8.06 -4.43
C MET A 409 0.81 9.15 -5.34
N LEU A 410 0.44 8.80 -6.57
CA LEU A 410 -0.26 9.70 -7.50
C LEU A 410 -1.61 10.18 -6.91
N MET A 411 -2.37 9.27 -6.28
CA MET A 411 -3.59 9.63 -5.54
C MET A 411 -3.31 10.64 -4.43
N ALA A 412 -2.29 10.39 -3.61
CA ALA A 412 -1.96 11.22 -2.45
C ALA A 412 -1.48 12.62 -2.86
N LEU A 413 -0.57 12.72 -3.83
CA LEU A 413 -0.09 14.01 -4.38
C LEU A 413 -1.22 14.81 -5.01
N SER A 414 -2.05 14.15 -5.81
CA SER A 414 -3.20 14.79 -6.48
C SER A 414 -4.23 15.30 -5.47
N ARG A 415 -4.56 14.50 -4.45
CA ARG A 415 -5.47 14.90 -3.38
C ARG A 415 -4.93 16.11 -2.62
N ALA A 416 -3.65 16.10 -2.24
CA ALA A 416 -3.01 17.21 -1.54
C ALA A 416 -2.97 18.47 -2.41
N ALA A 417 -2.70 18.33 -3.71
CA ALA A 417 -2.63 19.45 -4.65
C ALA A 417 -3.91 20.28 -4.66
N TRP A 418 -5.07 19.65 -4.81
CA TRP A 418 -6.32 20.39 -4.86
C TRP A 418 -6.86 20.72 -3.47
N ALA A 419 -6.66 19.86 -2.45
CA ALA A 419 -7.12 20.10 -1.10
C ALA A 419 -6.39 21.31 -0.47
N PHE A 420 -5.06 21.37 -0.59
CA PHE A 420 -4.23 22.43 -0.03
C PHE A 420 -4.05 23.63 -0.97
N LYS A 421 -4.52 23.52 -2.23
CA LYS A 421 -4.27 24.50 -3.31
C LYS A 421 -2.77 24.73 -3.54
N ASP A 422 -1.99 23.66 -3.43
CA ASP A 422 -0.53 23.72 -3.59
C ASP A 422 -0.12 23.21 -4.99
N ARG A 423 0.35 24.15 -5.83
CA ARG A 423 0.81 23.84 -7.19
C ARG A 423 2.04 22.93 -7.22
N ARG A 424 2.85 22.90 -6.16
CA ARG A 424 4.03 22.04 -6.08
C ARG A 424 3.60 20.57 -6.15
N TYR A 425 2.62 20.15 -5.35
CA TYR A 425 2.10 18.79 -5.40
C TYR A 425 1.42 18.45 -6.72
N LEU A 426 0.79 19.41 -7.37
CA LEU A 426 0.23 19.21 -8.72
C LEU A 426 1.33 18.95 -9.77
N MET A 427 2.42 19.69 -9.72
CA MET A 427 3.55 19.49 -10.63
C MET A 427 4.18 18.12 -10.41
N GLU A 428 4.38 17.71 -9.16
CA GLU A 428 4.91 16.40 -8.80
C GLU A 428 3.99 15.26 -9.24
N ALA A 429 2.67 15.42 -9.08
CA ALA A 429 1.68 14.44 -9.54
C ALA A 429 1.69 14.27 -11.07
N ARG A 430 1.81 15.37 -11.83
CA ARG A 430 1.93 15.34 -13.29
C ARG A 430 3.21 14.67 -13.74
N GLU A 431 4.35 15.01 -13.14
CA GLU A 431 5.64 14.39 -13.44
C GLU A 431 5.60 12.88 -13.17
N LEU A 432 4.97 12.47 -12.06
CA LEU A 432 4.76 11.05 -11.76
C LEU A 432 3.86 10.37 -12.80
N ALA A 433 2.76 11.00 -13.20
CA ALA A 433 1.85 10.44 -14.22
C ALA A 433 2.55 10.31 -15.57
N ASP A 434 3.35 11.31 -15.98
CA ASP A 434 4.14 11.28 -17.20
C ASP A 434 5.19 10.14 -17.15
N PHE A 435 5.90 10.00 -16.02
CA PHE A 435 6.83 8.88 -15.80
C PHE A 435 6.12 7.53 -15.95
N MET A 436 4.97 7.36 -15.31
CA MET A 436 4.21 6.10 -15.36
C MET A 436 3.76 5.79 -16.80
N ALA A 437 3.28 6.80 -17.52
CA ALA A 437 2.84 6.64 -18.91
C ALA A 437 4.00 6.30 -19.87
N GLU A 438 5.18 6.87 -19.66
CA GLU A 438 6.32 6.69 -20.56
C GLU A 438 7.19 5.48 -20.23
N LYS A 439 7.35 5.13 -18.93
CA LYS A 439 8.35 4.17 -18.46
C LYS A 439 7.78 2.83 -18.01
N LEU A 440 6.48 2.74 -17.70
CA LEU A 440 5.91 1.51 -17.15
C LEU A 440 5.18 0.65 -18.20
N TYR A 441 5.31 0.97 -19.47
CA TYR A 441 4.72 0.19 -20.57
C TYR A 441 5.78 -0.41 -21.49
N GLU A 442 5.55 -1.66 -21.89
CA GLU A 442 6.27 -2.36 -22.93
C GLU A 442 5.26 -2.97 -23.91
N GLU A 443 5.36 -2.64 -25.21
CA GLU A 443 4.42 -3.11 -26.24
C GLU A 443 2.92 -2.94 -25.85
N GLU A 444 2.57 -1.77 -25.33
CA GLU A 444 1.23 -1.42 -24.80
C GLU A 444 0.80 -2.18 -23.54
N ARG A 445 1.65 -3.03 -22.97
CA ARG A 445 1.40 -3.74 -21.71
C ARG A 445 1.97 -2.99 -20.53
N LEU A 446 1.14 -2.77 -19.52
CA LEU A 446 1.59 -2.26 -18.23
C LEU A 446 2.43 -3.32 -17.51
N LYS A 447 3.55 -2.90 -16.94
CA LYS A 447 4.47 -3.73 -16.15
C LYS A 447 4.42 -3.34 -14.67
N ALA A 448 4.73 -4.29 -13.82
CA ALA A 448 4.64 -4.12 -12.37
C ALA A 448 5.82 -3.37 -11.78
N ARG A 449 7.04 -3.52 -12.35
CA ARG A 449 8.27 -3.00 -11.75
C ARG A 449 9.22 -2.39 -12.78
N TYR A 450 9.74 -1.19 -12.45
CA TYR A 450 10.91 -0.57 -13.08
C TYR A 450 12.05 -0.46 -12.07
N CYS A 451 13.28 -0.81 -12.46
CA CYS A 451 14.46 -0.70 -11.61
C CYS A 451 15.72 -0.55 -12.47
N GLU A 452 16.50 0.51 -12.24
CA GLU A 452 17.79 0.75 -12.91
C GLU A 452 17.76 0.60 -14.45
N GLY A 453 16.70 1.12 -15.09
CA GLY A 453 16.52 1.05 -16.54
C GLY A 453 15.90 -0.24 -17.05
N GLU A 454 15.63 -1.22 -16.19
CA GLU A 454 14.95 -2.47 -16.56
C GLU A 454 13.47 -2.38 -16.19
N LEU A 455 12.61 -2.67 -17.15
CA LEU A 455 11.17 -2.85 -16.98
C LEU A 455 10.88 -4.35 -17.00
N ARG A 456 10.18 -4.87 -15.97
CA ARG A 456 9.98 -6.33 -15.84
C ARG A 456 8.68 -6.65 -15.12
N PHE A 457 8.24 -7.86 -15.27
CA PHE A 457 7.03 -8.48 -14.75
C PHE A 457 5.74 -7.83 -15.27
N ASP A 458 4.80 -8.67 -15.66
CA ASP A 458 3.48 -8.21 -16.07
C ASP A 458 2.71 -7.63 -14.88
N ALA A 459 2.07 -6.50 -15.08
CA ALA A 459 1.27 -5.84 -14.07
C ALA A 459 0.12 -6.73 -13.59
N GLN A 460 -0.16 -6.67 -12.30
CA GLN A 460 -1.21 -7.38 -11.62
C GLN A 460 -2.45 -6.49 -11.43
N LEU A 461 -3.53 -7.04 -10.90
CA LEU A 461 -4.78 -6.31 -10.68
C LEU A 461 -4.58 -5.00 -9.91
N ASP A 462 -3.73 -5.03 -8.87
CA ASP A 462 -3.44 -3.89 -8.00
C ASP A 462 -2.82 -2.73 -8.79
N ASP A 463 -1.92 -3.05 -9.75
CA ASP A 463 -1.23 -2.07 -10.58
C ASP A 463 -2.21 -1.29 -11.46
N TYR A 464 -3.13 -1.99 -12.12
CA TYR A 464 -4.16 -1.38 -12.95
C TYR A 464 -5.15 -0.57 -12.12
N ALA A 465 -5.59 -1.11 -10.98
CA ALA A 465 -6.61 -0.48 -10.14
C ALA A 465 -6.11 0.82 -9.51
N PHE A 466 -4.94 0.80 -8.87
CA PHE A 466 -4.41 1.98 -8.18
C PHE A 466 -3.85 3.03 -9.14
N TYR A 467 -3.30 2.62 -10.28
CA TYR A 467 -2.91 3.59 -11.31
C TYR A 467 -4.15 4.29 -11.88
N GLY A 468 -5.22 3.55 -12.18
CA GLY A 468 -6.49 4.12 -12.63
C GLY A 468 -7.08 5.12 -11.62
N LEU A 469 -7.09 4.76 -10.33
CA LEU A 469 -7.54 5.66 -9.26
C LEU A 469 -6.65 6.90 -9.12
N GLY A 470 -5.33 6.74 -9.25
CA GLY A 470 -4.39 7.87 -9.26
C GLY A 470 -4.67 8.87 -10.38
N LEU A 471 -4.97 8.38 -11.59
CA LEU A 471 -5.34 9.23 -12.73
C LEU A 471 -6.67 9.96 -12.50
N LEU A 472 -7.67 9.32 -11.89
CA LEU A 472 -8.94 9.99 -11.59
C LEU A 472 -8.79 11.07 -10.50
N GLU A 473 -7.92 10.87 -9.51
CA GLU A 473 -7.59 11.92 -8.54
C GLU A 473 -6.79 13.06 -9.19
N LEU A 474 -5.91 12.76 -10.15
CA LEU A 474 -5.19 13.78 -10.91
C LEU A 474 -6.14 14.61 -11.79
N TYR A 475 -7.11 13.94 -12.44
CA TYR A 475 -8.19 14.64 -13.13
C TYR A 475 -8.91 15.65 -12.22
N ARG A 476 -9.21 15.27 -10.98
CA ARG A 476 -9.85 16.17 -10.01
C ARG A 476 -8.99 17.39 -9.66
N ALA A 477 -7.66 17.25 -9.73
CA ALA A 477 -6.71 18.33 -9.42
C ALA A 477 -6.47 19.30 -10.59
N ASP A 478 -6.58 18.85 -11.86
CA ASP A 478 -6.24 19.66 -13.02
C ASP A 478 -7.32 19.71 -14.12
N PHE A 479 -8.33 18.86 -14.05
CA PHE A 479 -9.43 18.73 -15.00
C PHE A 479 -9.01 18.41 -16.44
N GLU A 480 -7.88 17.74 -16.63
CA GLU A 480 -7.43 17.26 -17.93
C GLU A 480 -8.15 15.95 -18.30
N ALA A 481 -9.11 15.99 -19.22
CA ALA A 481 -10.02 14.89 -19.54
C ALA A 481 -9.30 13.60 -20.02
N TRP A 482 -8.09 13.71 -20.55
CA TRP A 482 -7.31 12.55 -20.97
C TRP A 482 -6.98 11.59 -19.82
N HIS A 483 -6.94 12.06 -18.56
CA HIS A 483 -6.77 11.20 -17.38
C HIS A 483 -7.95 10.24 -17.20
N ILE A 484 -9.18 10.70 -17.51
CA ILE A 484 -10.37 9.84 -17.49
C ILE A 484 -10.23 8.76 -18.57
N ALA A 485 -9.82 9.16 -19.80
CA ALA A 485 -9.62 8.22 -20.89
C ALA A 485 -8.57 7.14 -20.56
N ALA A 486 -7.46 7.55 -19.97
CA ALA A 486 -6.40 6.63 -19.55
C ALA A 486 -6.88 5.68 -18.43
N ALA A 487 -7.61 6.18 -17.45
CA ALA A 487 -8.19 5.35 -16.38
C ALA A 487 -9.25 4.38 -16.94
N GLU A 488 -10.06 4.80 -17.90
CA GLU A 488 -11.04 3.94 -18.58
C GLU A 488 -10.34 2.80 -19.34
N LYS A 489 -9.23 3.08 -20.04
CA LYS A 489 -8.42 2.04 -20.69
C LYS A 489 -7.92 0.99 -19.70
N LEU A 490 -7.38 1.41 -18.54
CA LEU A 490 -6.96 0.50 -17.49
C LEU A 490 -8.12 -0.35 -16.94
N ALA A 491 -9.28 0.24 -16.76
CA ALA A 491 -10.47 -0.46 -16.29
C ALA A 491 -10.98 -1.51 -17.31
N LEU A 492 -10.89 -1.24 -18.61
CA LEU A 492 -11.18 -2.21 -19.67
C LEU A 492 -10.21 -3.39 -19.65
N GLU A 493 -8.91 -3.13 -19.41
CA GLU A 493 -7.90 -4.18 -19.25
C GLU A 493 -8.21 -5.06 -18.02
N ILE A 494 -8.65 -4.48 -16.90
CA ILE A 494 -9.10 -5.25 -15.73
C ILE A 494 -10.23 -6.21 -16.12
N GLN A 495 -11.25 -5.73 -16.80
CA GLN A 495 -12.39 -6.55 -17.19
C GLN A 495 -12.03 -7.66 -18.17
N SER A 496 -11.14 -7.38 -19.13
CA SER A 496 -10.80 -8.34 -20.19
C SER A 496 -9.83 -9.43 -19.71
N ARG A 497 -8.91 -9.12 -18.80
CA ARG A 497 -7.79 -10.00 -18.47
C ARG A 497 -7.86 -10.64 -17.08
N PHE A 498 -8.58 -10.04 -16.15
CA PHE A 498 -8.58 -10.49 -14.75
C PHE A 498 -9.93 -11.05 -14.30
N ALA A 499 -11.01 -10.85 -15.05
CA ALA A 499 -12.35 -11.25 -14.63
C ALA A 499 -12.49 -12.76 -14.42
N ASP A 500 -13.31 -13.12 -13.42
CA ASP A 500 -13.83 -14.46 -13.26
C ASP A 500 -15.34 -14.46 -13.53
N GLU A 501 -15.81 -15.51 -14.21
CA GLU A 501 -17.24 -15.72 -14.48
C GLU A 501 -18.07 -15.80 -13.19
N LYS A 502 -17.48 -16.35 -12.12
CA LYS A 502 -18.09 -16.44 -10.77
C LYS A 502 -18.11 -15.12 -9.99
N GLY A 503 -17.56 -14.05 -10.56
CA GLY A 503 -17.45 -12.73 -9.97
C GLY A 503 -16.07 -12.46 -9.32
N GLY A 504 -15.76 -11.17 -9.18
CA GLY A 504 -14.45 -10.70 -8.75
C GLY A 504 -13.38 -10.83 -9.81
N PHE A 505 -12.18 -10.41 -9.45
CA PHE A 505 -11.02 -10.41 -10.33
C PHE A 505 -9.89 -11.22 -9.71
N PHE A 506 -9.23 -12.02 -10.54
CA PHE A 506 -8.00 -12.70 -10.14
C PHE A 506 -6.87 -11.70 -9.96
N LYS A 507 -5.89 -12.03 -9.13
CA LYS A 507 -4.70 -11.21 -8.93
C LYS A 507 -3.86 -11.08 -10.20
N THR A 508 -3.71 -12.18 -10.95
CA THR A 508 -2.91 -12.24 -12.17
C THR A 508 -3.78 -12.25 -13.43
N ALA A 509 -3.26 -11.74 -14.53
CA ALA A 509 -3.93 -11.79 -15.83
C ALA A 509 -4.11 -13.25 -16.33
N SER A 510 -5.07 -13.49 -17.22
CA SER A 510 -5.36 -14.82 -17.77
C SER A 510 -4.24 -15.40 -18.61
N ASP A 511 -3.40 -14.53 -19.18
CA ASP A 511 -2.26 -14.85 -20.03
C ASP A 511 -0.89 -14.75 -19.30
N ALA A 512 -0.90 -14.52 -17.97
CA ALA A 512 0.30 -14.53 -17.14
C ALA A 512 0.75 -15.95 -16.77
N GLU A 513 1.94 -16.09 -16.13
CA GLU A 513 2.41 -17.37 -15.58
C GLU A 513 1.34 -17.97 -14.66
N GLN A 514 1.04 -19.26 -14.87
CA GLN A 514 0.05 -19.96 -14.07
C GLN A 514 0.73 -20.76 -12.95
N LEU A 515 0.37 -20.46 -11.71
CA LEU A 515 0.68 -21.27 -10.55
C LEU A 515 -0.38 -22.36 -10.36
N PHE A 516 -0.21 -23.24 -9.37
CA PHE A 516 -1.18 -24.31 -9.10
C PHE A 516 -2.56 -23.79 -8.67
N VAL A 517 -2.67 -22.53 -8.27
CA VAL A 517 -3.91 -21.79 -8.00
C VAL A 517 -3.77 -20.35 -8.48
N ARG A 518 -4.87 -19.76 -8.94
CA ARG A 518 -4.95 -18.35 -9.32
C ARG A 518 -5.80 -17.63 -8.28
N PRO A 519 -5.18 -16.86 -7.35
CA PRO A 519 -5.91 -16.28 -6.22
C PRO A 519 -6.72 -15.04 -6.61
N LYS A 520 -7.81 -14.81 -5.87
CA LYS A 520 -8.47 -13.52 -5.76
C LYS A 520 -8.15 -12.95 -4.37
N GLU A 521 -7.49 -11.82 -4.33
CA GLU A 521 -7.30 -11.09 -3.08
C GLU A 521 -8.45 -10.12 -2.88
N ILE A 522 -9.09 -10.24 -1.71
CA ILE A 522 -10.27 -9.46 -1.36
C ILE A 522 -10.09 -8.71 -0.05
N TYR A 523 -9.11 -9.12 0.75
CA TYR A 523 -8.88 -8.55 2.07
C TYR A 523 -8.03 -7.28 1.96
N ASP A 524 -8.55 -6.18 2.49
CA ASP A 524 -7.83 -4.93 2.64
C ASP A 524 -6.93 -5.05 3.88
N GLY A 525 -5.67 -5.43 3.64
CA GLY A 525 -4.66 -5.70 4.67
C GLY A 525 -3.82 -4.46 5.02
N ALA A 526 -2.49 -4.56 4.88
CA ALA A 526 -1.63 -3.38 5.00
C ALA A 526 -1.89 -2.35 3.88
N MET A 527 -2.29 -2.85 2.72
CA MET A 527 -2.71 -2.07 1.56
C MET A 527 -4.11 -2.58 1.13
N PRO A 528 -4.98 -1.74 0.56
CA PRO A 528 -6.23 -2.19 -0.01
C PRO A 528 -6.00 -3.26 -1.10
N SER A 529 -6.95 -4.18 -1.26
CA SER A 529 -6.87 -5.19 -2.31
C SER A 529 -7.16 -4.59 -3.69
N GLY A 530 -6.60 -5.20 -4.74
CA GLY A 530 -6.92 -4.83 -6.12
C GLY A 530 -8.41 -4.99 -6.46
N ASN A 531 -9.10 -5.93 -5.82
CA ASN A 531 -10.55 -6.08 -5.95
C ASN A 531 -11.32 -4.90 -5.33
N SER A 532 -10.89 -4.37 -4.20
CA SER A 532 -11.43 -3.16 -3.60
C SER A 532 -11.11 -1.92 -4.44
N GLY A 533 -9.86 -1.82 -4.94
CA GLY A 533 -9.44 -0.76 -5.86
C GLY A 533 -10.25 -0.74 -7.16
N ALA A 534 -10.46 -1.89 -7.79
CA ALA A 534 -11.27 -2.02 -9.01
C ALA A 534 -12.73 -1.62 -8.77
N CYS A 535 -13.31 -1.97 -7.62
CA CYS A 535 -14.67 -1.55 -7.26
C CYS A 535 -14.80 -0.02 -7.22
N LEU A 536 -13.86 0.65 -6.55
CA LEU A 536 -13.85 2.12 -6.45
C LEU A 536 -13.59 2.76 -7.82
N LEU A 537 -12.67 2.22 -8.62
CA LEU A 537 -12.36 2.71 -9.97
C LEU A 537 -13.59 2.68 -10.87
N PHE A 538 -14.30 1.55 -10.91
CA PHE A 538 -15.51 1.42 -11.73
C PHE A 538 -16.64 2.34 -11.26
N ALA A 539 -16.82 2.50 -9.95
CA ALA A 539 -17.82 3.41 -9.41
C ALA A 539 -17.53 4.88 -9.77
N GLN A 540 -16.27 5.30 -9.69
CA GLN A 540 -15.86 6.65 -10.08
C GLN A 540 -16.01 6.86 -11.60
N LEU A 541 -15.61 5.89 -12.43
CA LEU A 541 -15.83 5.95 -13.87
C LEU A 541 -17.33 6.02 -14.22
N ALA A 542 -18.19 5.25 -13.54
CA ALA A 542 -19.64 5.30 -13.76
C ALA A 542 -20.19 6.72 -13.56
N ARG A 543 -19.73 7.44 -12.55
CA ARG A 543 -20.18 8.80 -12.24
C ARG A 543 -19.59 9.84 -13.18
N LEU A 544 -18.30 9.70 -13.52
CA LEU A 544 -17.62 10.64 -14.42
C LEU A 544 -18.10 10.51 -15.86
N THR A 545 -18.40 9.29 -16.32
CA THR A 545 -18.75 9.03 -17.72
C THR A 545 -20.26 8.90 -17.96
N GLY A 546 -21.03 8.56 -16.92
CA GLY A 546 -22.47 8.24 -17.06
C GLY A 546 -22.75 6.94 -17.83
N LYS A 547 -21.71 6.17 -18.19
CA LYS A 547 -21.84 4.93 -18.96
C LYS A 547 -22.41 3.80 -18.11
N ALA A 548 -23.47 3.15 -18.60
CA ALA A 548 -24.15 2.05 -17.89
C ALA A 548 -23.23 0.86 -17.61
N GLU A 549 -22.29 0.58 -18.51
CA GLU A 549 -21.33 -0.51 -18.37
C GLU A 549 -20.47 -0.41 -17.10
N TRP A 550 -20.02 0.79 -16.73
CA TRP A 550 -19.25 1.00 -15.50
C TRP A 550 -20.10 0.90 -14.25
N LYS A 551 -21.36 1.32 -14.32
CA LYS A 551 -22.31 1.11 -13.23
C LYS A 551 -22.57 -0.36 -12.99
N GLU A 552 -22.82 -1.13 -14.05
CA GLU A 552 -23.03 -2.58 -13.96
C GLU A 552 -21.77 -3.29 -13.42
N ALA A 553 -20.58 -2.88 -13.86
CA ALA A 553 -19.31 -3.42 -13.39
C ALA A 553 -19.11 -3.14 -11.89
N ALA A 554 -19.36 -1.91 -11.45
CA ALA A 554 -19.27 -1.53 -10.03
C ALA A 554 -20.29 -2.29 -9.17
N ASP A 555 -21.55 -2.39 -9.61
CA ASP A 555 -22.60 -3.12 -8.92
C ASP A 555 -22.28 -4.62 -8.79
N LYS A 556 -21.78 -5.23 -9.86
CA LYS A 556 -21.36 -6.64 -9.87
C LYS A 556 -20.20 -6.87 -8.89
N GLN A 557 -19.19 -6.00 -8.93
CA GLN A 557 -18.02 -6.10 -8.08
C GLN A 557 -18.39 -5.87 -6.60
N LEU A 558 -19.26 -4.91 -6.33
CA LEU A 558 -19.72 -4.65 -4.95
C LEU A 558 -20.50 -5.83 -4.37
N ARG A 559 -21.38 -6.47 -5.16
CA ARG A 559 -22.07 -7.70 -4.74
C ARG A 559 -21.09 -8.85 -4.46
N PHE A 560 -20.05 -8.96 -5.26
CA PHE A 560 -18.99 -9.95 -5.03
C PHE A 560 -18.29 -9.69 -3.70
N LEU A 561 -17.83 -8.46 -3.44
CA LEU A 561 -17.17 -8.08 -2.19
C LEU A 561 -18.08 -8.29 -0.96
N CYS A 562 -19.35 -7.91 -1.05
CA CYS A 562 -20.33 -8.14 0.02
C CYS A 562 -20.50 -9.63 0.37
N GLY A 563 -20.44 -10.50 -0.62
CA GLY A 563 -20.50 -11.94 -0.41
C GLY A 563 -19.20 -12.51 0.13
N ALA A 564 -18.08 -12.09 -0.43
CA ALA A 564 -16.74 -12.57 -0.08
C ALA A 564 -16.30 -12.16 1.33
N CYS A 565 -16.62 -10.94 1.75
CA CYS A 565 -16.30 -10.39 3.09
C CYS A 565 -17.40 -10.63 4.13
N GLY A 566 -18.39 -11.46 3.85
CA GLY A 566 -19.59 -11.62 4.69
C GLY A 566 -19.34 -11.90 6.17
N ALA A 567 -18.28 -12.67 6.50
CA ALA A 567 -17.87 -12.97 7.88
C ALA A 567 -16.97 -11.90 8.51
N ALA A 568 -16.28 -11.11 7.69
CA ALA A 568 -15.33 -10.07 8.12
C ALA A 568 -15.50 -8.80 7.27
N PRO A 569 -16.64 -8.09 7.40
CA PRO A 569 -16.97 -6.97 6.53
C PRO A 569 -15.96 -5.81 6.60
N ALA A 570 -15.29 -5.57 7.71
CA ALA A 570 -14.19 -4.61 7.81
C ALA A 570 -13.00 -4.95 6.90
N GLY A 571 -12.81 -6.20 6.56
CA GLY A 571 -11.76 -6.64 5.63
C GLY A 571 -11.94 -6.18 4.17
N CYS A 572 -13.02 -5.46 3.84
CA CYS A 572 -13.27 -4.82 2.56
C CYS A 572 -13.63 -3.35 2.71
N ALA A 573 -13.15 -2.68 3.75
CA ALA A 573 -13.52 -1.30 4.10
C ALA A 573 -13.27 -0.32 2.95
N PHE A 574 -12.18 -0.45 2.20
CA PHE A 574 -11.89 0.37 1.03
C PHE A 574 -12.88 0.10 -0.12
N GLY A 575 -13.13 -1.18 -0.39
CA GLY A 575 -14.09 -1.61 -1.42
C GLY A 575 -15.55 -1.23 -1.10
N TYR A 576 -15.84 -0.86 0.14
CA TYR A 576 -17.17 -0.39 0.57
C TYR A 576 -17.35 1.13 0.46
N LEU A 577 -16.31 1.89 0.14
CA LEU A 577 -16.46 3.34 -0.08
C LEU A 577 -17.52 3.68 -1.14
N PRO A 578 -17.60 2.99 -2.30
CA PRO A 578 -18.67 3.23 -3.27
C PRO A 578 -20.07 2.86 -2.76
N MET A 579 -20.17 1.90 -1.84
CA MET A 579 -21.46 1.51 -1.24
C MET A 579 -22.09 2.65 -0.42
N MET A 580 -21.26 3.47 0.23
CA MET A 580 -21.77 4.63 0.98
C MET A 580 -22.51 5.61 0.06
N GLU A 581 -21.96 5.84 -1.14
CA GLU A 581 -22.58 6.72 -2.13
C GLU A 581 -23.87 6.12 -2.68
N ALA A 582 -23.86 4.79 -2.93
CA ALA A 582 -25.05 4.09 -3.39
C ALA A 582 -26.18 4.07 -2.32
N VAL A 583 -25.84 4.01 -1.04
CA VAL A 583 -26.81 3.95 0.08
C VAL A 583 -27.28 5.33 0.49
N TYR A 584 -26.37 6.30 0.61
CA TYR A 584 -26.68 7.63 1.17
C TYR A 584 -26.85 8.71 0.08
N GLY A 585 -26.50 8.42 -1.15
CA GLY A 585 -26.61 9.30 -2.31
C GLY A 585 -25.28 9.90 -2.76
N SER A 586 -25.22 10.21 -4.05
CA SER A 586 -24.13 10.94 -4.71
C SER A 586 -24.65 12.17 -5.42
N ARG A 587 -23.74 13.08 -5.76
CA ARG A 587 -24.02 14.28 -6.57
C ARG A 587 -22.94 14.45 -7.61
N GLU A 588 -23.35 14.81 -8.81
CA GLU A 588 -22.44 15.17 -9.88
C GLU A 588 -22.62 16.65 -10.21
N LEU A 589 -21.52 17.37 -10.35
CA LEU A 589 -21.48 18.76 -10.78
C LEU A 589 -20.73 18.84 -12.12
N VAL A 590 -21.45 19.17 -13.19
CA VAL A 590 -20.83 19.53 -14.45
C VAL A 590 -20.82 21.04 -14.58
N PHE A 591 -19.64 21.63 -14.72
CA PHE A 591 -19.52 23.04 -14.98
C PHE A 591 -19.05 23.28 -16.42
N ALA A 592 -19.91 23.95 -17.20
CA ALA A 592 -19.66 24.31 -18.57
C ALA A 592 -19.08 25.73 -18.64
N LEU A 593 -17.86 25.87 -19.15
CA LEU A 593 -17.11 27.12 -19.22
C LEU A 593 -17.12 27.69 -20.64
N ALA A 594 -17.19 29.00 -20.75
CA ALA A 594 -17.03 29.73 -22.02
C ALA A 594 -15.56 29.85 -22.45
N ASP A 595 -14.64 29.76 -21.50
CA ASP A 595 -13.19 29.76 -21.67
C ASP A 595 -12.53 28.77 -20.68
N GLU A 596 -11.20 28.75 -20.59
CA GLU A 596 -10.48 27.81 -19.70
C GLU A 596 -10.34 28.29 -18.26
N LYS A 597 -10.81 29.48 -17.91
CA LYS A 597 -10.65 30.05 -16.58
C LYS A 597 -11.66 29.44 -15.61
N LEU A 598 -11.17 28.86 -14.52
CA LEU A 598 -12.01 28.38 -13.43
C LEU A 598 -12.60 29.57 -12.65
N PRO A 599 -13.94 29.58 -12.40
CA PRO A 599 -14.56 30.59 -11.56
C PRO A 599 -14.13 30.47 -10.08
N ASP A 600 -13.94 31.57 -9.40
CA ASP A 600 -13.54 31.62 -7.99
C ASP A 600 -14.56 30.90 -7.09
N GLU A 601 -15.85 30.94 -7.43
CA GLU A 601 -16.94 30.27 -6.73
C GLU A 601 -16.78 28.74 -6.73
N LEU A 602 -16.32 28.18 -7.86
CA LEU A 602 -16.07 26.76 -7.99
C LEU A 602 -14.90 26.32 -7.09
N GLU A 603 -13.87 27.13 -6.95
CA GLU A 603 -12.78 26.85 -6.02
C GLU A 603 -13.25 26.74 -4.56
N ALA A 604 -14.26 27.51 -4.16
CA ALA A 604 -14.86 27.41 -2.84
C ALA A 604 -15.59 26.07 -2.66
N VAL A 605 -16.39 25.66 -3.67
CA VAL A 605 -17.10 24.37 -3.64
C VAL A 605 -16.13 23.20 -3.58
N LEU A 606 -15.07 23.23 -4.39
CA LEU A 606 -14.04 22.18 -4.42
C LEU A 606 -13.24 22.09 -3.11
N GLY A 607 -13.08 23.19 -2.39
CA GLY A 607 -12.39 23.25 -1.10
C GLY A 607 -13.14 22.59 0.05
N HIS A 608 -14.45 22.31 -0.09
CA HIS A 608 -15.24 21.67 0.95
C HIS A 608 -15.10 20.15 0.92
N TYR A 609 -15.14 19.54 2.10
CA TYR A 609 -15.21 18.07 2.21
C TYR A 609 -16.58 17.57 1.74
N ALA A 610 -16.59 16.93 0.60
CA ALA A 610 -17.79 16.40 -0.03
C ALA A 610 -17.44 15.08 -0.76
N PRO A 611 -17.28 13.96 -0.03
CA PRO A 611 -16.90 12.68 -0.62
C PRO A 611 -17.94 12.15 -1.62
N GLU A 612 -19.20 12.61 -1.51
CA GLU A 612 -20.27 12.26 -2.43
C GLU A 612 -20.25 13.05 -3.76
N LEU A 613 -19.39 14.09 -3.86
CA LEU A 613 -19.38 14.99 -5.02
C LEU A 613 -18.37 14.55 -6.08
N THR A 614 -18.87 14.27 -7.28
CA THR A 614 -18.07 14.11 -8.50
C THR A 614 -18.18 15.36 -9.35
N VAL A 615 -17.07 15.83 -9.90
CA VAL A 615 -17.00 17.10 -10.62
C VAL A 615 -16.47 16.87 -12.03
N LEU A 616 -17.15 17.40 -13.06
CA LEU A 616 -16.70 17.41 -14.44
C LEU A 616 -16.55 18.84 -14.96
N LYS A 617 -15.40 19.12 -15.58
CA LYS A 617 -15.16 20.35 -16.35
C LYS A 617 -15.50 20.11 -17.81
N LYS A 618 -16.40 20.92 -18.39
CA LYS A 618 -16.59 21.04 -19.83
C LYS A 618 -16.12 22.41 -20.29
N SER A 619 -15.22 22.45 -21.24
CA SER A 619 -14.66 23.69 -21.82
C SER A 619 -14.45 23.52 -23.31
N PRO A 620 -14.22 24.60 -24.08
CA PRO A 620 -13.95 24.48 -25.52
C PRO A 620 -12.78 23.55 -25.86
N ALA A 621 -11.75 23.47 -24.98
CA ALA A 621 -10.57 22.66 -25.21
C ALA A 621 -10.83 21.14 -25.07
N ASN A 622 -11.76 20.74 -24.19
CA ASN A 622 -12.00 19.31 -23.93
C ASN A 622 -13.37 18.79 -24.41
N ALA A 623 -14.23 19.64 -24.99
CA ALA A 623 -15.58 19.31 -25.35
C ALA A 623 -15.69 18.09 -26.30
N ALA A 624 -14.80 17.97 -27.28
CA ALA A 624 -14.77 16.85 -28.22
C ALA A 624 -14.46 15.52 -27.52
N LEU A 625 -13.41 15.49 -26.70
CA LEU A 625 -13.03 14.31 -25.94
C LEU A 625 -14.11 13.95 -24.90
N LEU A 626 -14.67 14.95 -24.24
CA LEU A 626 -15.71 14.74 -23.22
C LEU A 626 -17.02 14.20 -23.83
N ALA A 627 -17.34 14.55 -25.08
CA ALA A 627 -18.49 13.99 -25.79
C ALA A 627 -18.37 12.45 -26.00
N GLU A 628 -17.16 11.94 -26.14
CA GLU A 628 -16.90 10.50 -26.24
C GLU A 628 -16.88 9.84 -24.86
N LEU A 629 -16.21 10.47 -23.88
CA LEU A 629 -16.03 9.92 -22.54
C LEU A 629 -17.30 9.99 -21.70
N ALA A 630 -18.02 11.11 -21.74
CA ALA A 630 -19.19 11.41 -20.91
C ALA A 630 -20.34 11.96 -21.78
N PRO A 631 -20.99 11.12 -22.64
CA PRO A 631 -22.01 11.55 -23.59
C PRO A 631 -23.19 12.30 -22.96
N PHE A 632 -23.47 12.04 -21.66
CA PHE A 632 -24.55 12.73 -20.93
C PHE A 632 -24.33 14.25 -20.82
N THR A 633 -23.07 14.72 -21.02
CA THR A 633 -22.74 16.16 -21.03
C THR A 633 -23.07 16.86 -22.35
N GLU A 634 -23.56 16.11 -23.36
CA GLU A 634 -24.02 16.70 -24.61
C GLU A 634 -25.14 17.70 -24.35
N GLY A 635 -25.05 18.90 -24.94
CA GLY A 635 -26.01 19.98 -24.69
C GLY A 635 -25.83 20.76 -23.40
N MET A 636 -24.91 20.40 -22.54
CA MET A 636 -24.52 21.21 -21.39
C MET A 636 -23.56 22.33 -21.85
N GLU A 637 -24.07 23.54 -21.95
CA GLU A 637 -23.38 24.68 -22.54
C GLU A 637 -23.32 25.87 -21.56
N PRO A 638 -22.32 26.76 -21.69
CA PRO A 638 -22.28 28.03 -20.93
C PRO A 638 -23.55 28.86 -21.24
N GLN A 639 -24.04 29.61 -20.27
CA GLN A 639 -25.23 30.44 -20.39
C GLN A 639 -24.88 31.92 -20.54
N ASN A 640 -25.32 32.54 -21.64
CA ASN A 640 -25.08 33.97 -21.90
C ASN A 640 -23.60 34.41 -21.77
N GLY A 641 -22.67 33.53 -22.18
CA GLY A 641 -21.22 33.79 -22.08
C GLY A 641 -20.64 33.66 -20.67
N LYS A 642 -21.43 33.17 -19.70
CA LYS A 642 -20.98 32.87 -18.34
C LYS A 642 -20.91 31.36 -18.13
N ALA A 643 -20.12 30.93 -17.13
CA ALA A 643 -20.13 29.55 -16.67
C ALA A 643 -21.55 29.11 -16.28
N ALA A 644 -21.88 27.87 -16.60
CA ALA A 644 -23.16 27.26 -16.22
C ALA A 644 -22.89 25.98 -15.43
N TYR A 645 -23.61 25.79 -14.33
CA TYR A 645 -23.46 24.69 -13.41
C TYR A 645 -24.67 23.76 -13.48
N TYR A 646 -24.43 22.50 -13.85
CA TYR A 646 -25.45 21.46 -13.94
C TYR A 646 -25.25 20.50 -12.76
N ILE A 647 -26.20 20.52 -11.83
CA ILE A 647 -26.17 19.65 -10.64
C ILE A 647 -27.05 18.45 -10.95
N CYS A 648 -26.44 17.27 -10.96
CA CYS A 648 -27.13 16.01 -11.21
C CYS A 648 -27.20 15.20 -9.91
N LYS A 649 -28.31 14.50 -9.73
CA LYS A 649 -28.54 13.57 -8.63
C LYS A 649 -29.30 12.36 -9.16
N ASP A 650 -28.84 11.17 -8.83
CA ASP A 650 -29.48 9.90 -9.22
C ASP A 650 -29.75 9.81 -10.75
N GLY A 651 -28.84 10.35 -11.57
CA GLY A 651 -28.95 10.35 -13.05
C GLY A 651 -29.89 11.41 -13.64
N ALA A 652 -30.47 12.30 -12.85
CA ALA A 652 -31.28 13.42 -13.30
C ALA A 652 -30.58 14.76 -13.00
N CYS A 653 -30.41 15.59 -14.04
CA CYS A 653 -29.78 16.90 -13.92
C CYS A 653 -30.82 18.01 -13.76
N SER A 654 -30.56 18.98 -12.89
CA SER A 654 -31.35 20.20 -12.76
C SER A 654 -31.15 21.12 -13.98
N LEU A 655 -32.02 22.12 -14.12
CA LEU A 655 -31.76 23.22 -15.06
C LEU A 655 -30.45 23.93 -14.63
N PRO A 656 -29.63 24.42 -15.59
CA PRO A 656 -28.39 25.09 -15.29
C PRO A 656 -28.60 26.35 -14.47
N VAL A 657 -27.70 26.58 -13.53
CA VAL A 657 -27.59 27.84 -12.78
C VAL A 657 -26.27 28.52 -13.14
N THR A 658 -26.22 29.84 -13.02
CA THR A 658 -25.00 30.64 -13.32
C THR A 658 -24.30 31.12 -12.05
N GLU A 659 -24.80 30.78 -10.88
CA GLU A 659 -24.23 31.03 -9.54
C GLU A 659 -24.42 29.77 -8.70
N LEU A 660 -23.40 29.37 -7.90
CA LEU A 660 -23.40 28.18 -7.05
C LEU A 660 -23.85 28.49 -5.61
#